data_a01638a7e23466a04219009d03af2b42
#
_entry.id   a01638a7e23466a04219009d03af2b42
#
_cell.length_a   1.000
_cell.length_b   1.000
_cell.length_c   1.000
_cell.angle_alpha   90.00
_cell.angle_beta   90.00
_cell.angle_gamma   90.00
#
_symmetry.space_group_name_H-M   'P 1'
#
loop_
_entity.id
_entity.type
_entity.pdbx_description
1 polymer ?
#
loop_
_entity_poly.entity_id
_entity_poly.type
_entity_poly.pdbx_seq_one_letter_code
_entity_poly.pdbx_strand_id
1 'polypeptide(L)'
;VRKFKILSLSLAVSIALFGCNDDHHNHDDNNKVIDGQTLTHTPEVVSKSDQQVNKQTITLAATSDLHGRLRGYDYAIDAEDKHAGLTRIATILEQQRLLDPNLILLDIGDTVQGNSAQLFNDMETHPMIDALQYLNYDLWVPGNHEFNFDRSFLDRNLENFDGAVISSNIKWESNNANYLRGFQIFNVNGCKVAVIGLTPSYVPNWEASAPEHFKGLKFEDELNATRAVVDDVIARHQPDIIVGALHLGRTDQGVGVYNIAAELADKFDVIMAGHEHATYIETVKKGDPNGNDISVKSGLVEDKAKSGKYDDSNRQGSVKIIEPGKWGSDLAMAKIDVEKDASGKWKIVDTTLSNLDTKEIAENQNMVDEYQDIHTRSVDDARETLGKVDGDFVNGGGADEATNEDYFVDDLGTRLYSTIHKAKVQDSALIDLIQFIEREKSGATISAAALFSDTSNLRDGQDYQRKDSANLYKYDNALIGVNITGAHLKEYMEWSYNYFNTYKEGDLTVSFNPEVQAYNYDLFDGAIEYTVDLTKPAGERVDITLVDDKAFDPNATYKLALNSYRFGTQGVTNGWFTKDDVFYDSSDATVPAIRDMITAYVTEHNGISINDEHLNTTNNWQIKQLAPSGEISKNRANSDIWKQFTNKQLCIHINPDNVKYPSISKALNMYDENTYFPNRAAEKADATPEELNLGCSWTVDPNNNG
;
A
#
# COMPACT_ATOMS: atom_id res chain seq x y z
N VAL A 1 12.75 48.19 20.94
CA VAL A 1 13.79 48.51 21.92
C VAL A 1 13.23 48.31 23.32
N ARG A 2 13.46 47.16 23.93
CA ARG A 2 13.55 47.00 25.40
C ARG A 2 14.26 45.68 25.68
N LYS A 3 15.50 45.83 26.16
CA LYS A 3 16.32 44.76 26.72
C LYS A 3 15.79 44.37 28.09
N PHE A 4 15.54 43.08 28.37
CA PHE A 4 15.46 42.60 29.73
C PHE A 4 16.73 41.84 30.06
N LYS A 5 17.36 42.24 31.16
CA LYS A 5 18.52 41.59 31.77
C LYS A 5 18.07 40.39 32.57
N ILE A 6 18.66 39.24 32.31
CA ILE A 6 18.58 38.09 33.20
C ILE A 6 19.72 38.13 34.18
N LEU A 7 19.40 38.07 35.45
CA LEU A 7 20.28 38.04 36.60
C LEU A 7 20.86 36.63 36.74
N SER A 8 22.18 36.51 36.65
CA SER A 8 22.91 35.28 36.97
C SER A 8 22.99 35.07 38.47
N LEU A 9 22.51 33.93 38.96
CA LEU A 9 22.77 33.45 40.32
C LEU A 9 23.83 32.35 40.23
N SER A 10 25.04 32.66 40.63
CA SER A 10 26.16 31.73 40.75
C SER A 10 26.02 30.92 42.03
N LEU A 11 25.91 29.61 41.91
CA LEU A 11 26.12 28.69 43.04
C LEU A 11 27.35 27.83 42.74
N ALA A 12 28.41 28.06 43.53
CA ALA A 12 29.63 27.31 43.47
C ALA A 12 29.40 25.92 44.11
N VAL A 13 29.69 24.88 43.40
CA VAL A 13 29.85 23.51 43.94
C VAL A 13 31.15 22.95 43.42
N SER A 14 31.87 22.37 44.37
CA SER A 14 33.26 21.93 44.38
C SER A 14 33.58 20.92 43.27
N ILE A 15 34.72 21.12 42.64
CA ILE A 15 35.37 20.22 41.68
C ILE A 15 35.87 19.01 42.45
N ALA A 16 35.32 17.81 42.12
CA ALA A 16 35.99 16.53 42.34
C ALA A 16 36.44 16.03 40.96
N LEU A 17 37.75 15.99 40.78
CA LEU A 17 38.41 15.36 39.64
C LEU A 17 38.11 13.89 39.66
N PHE A 18 37.31 13.37 38.71
CA PHE A 18 37.36 12.00 38.27
C PHE A 18 37.68 11.98 36.77
N GLY A 19 38.58 11.06 36.44
CA GLY A 19 39.24 11.01 35.16
C GLY A 19 38.28 10.78 34.01
N CYS A 20 38.69 11.27 32.83
CA CYS A 20 38.13 10.87 31.54
C CYS A 20 38.20 9.33 31.42
N ASN A 21 37.05 8.70 31.47
CA ASN A 21 36.83 7.47 30.74
C ASN A 21 36.12 7.88 29.44
N ASP A 22 36.76 7.58 28.35
CA ASP A 22 36.09 7.48 27.07
C ASP A 22 35.09 6.35 27.18
N ASP A 23 33.83 6.67 27.49
CA ASP A 23 32.74 5.74 27.32
C ASP A 23 32.49 5.59 25.81
N HIS A 24 33.27 4.73 25.19
CA HIS A 24 32.79 4.01 24.04
C HIS A 24 31.46 3.37 24.48
N HIS A 25 30.35 3.80 23.92
CA HIS A 25 29.12 3.02 23.92
C HIS A 25 29.51 1.64 23.36
N ASN A 26 29.65 0.67 24.24
CA ASN A 26 29.60 -0.73 23.86
C ASN A 26 28.19 -0.95 23.31
N HIS A 27 28.03 -0.94 22.00
CA HIS A 27 26.92 -1.62 21.38
C HIS A 27 27.02 -3.07 21.87
N ASP A 28 26.03 -3.51 22.63
CA ASP A 28 25.95 -4.88 23.09
C ASP A 28 26.00 -5.79 21.87
N ASP A 29 26.94 -6.75 21.86
CA ASP A 29 27.07 -7.72 20.75
C ASP A 29 25.78 -8.52 20.47
N ASN A 30 24.80 -8.41 21.35
CA ASN A 30 23.50 -9.05 21.24
C ASN A 30 22.57 -8.42 20.15
N ASN A 31 22.84 -7.20 19.74
CA ASN A 31 22.02 -6.48 18.73
C ASN A 31 22.53 -6.67 17.30
N LYS A 32 23.57 -7.46 17.09
CA LYS A 32 24.12 -7.67 15.73
C LYS A 32 23.50 -8.87 15.04
N VAL A 33 23.25 -8.71 13.75
CA VAL A 33 22.89 -9.83 12.88
C VAL A 33 24.12 -10.67 12.58
N ILE A 34 24.14 -11.89 13.12
CA ILE A 34 25.24 -12.85 12.96
C ILE A 34 24.67 -14.09 12.27
N ASP A 35 25.32 -14.52 11.17
CA ASP A 35 24.89 -15.71 10.40
C ASP A 35 24.75 -16.93 11.32
N GLY A 36 23.59 -17.58 11.20
CA GLY A 36 23.24 -18.76 11.99
C GLY A 36 22.80 -18.46 13.43
N GLN A 37 22.71 -17.20 13.85
CA GLN A 37 22.23 -16.81 15.18
C GLN A 37 20.91 -16.03 15.07
N THR A 38 20.02 -16.24 16.02
CA THR A 38 18.77 -15.49 16.11
C THR A 38 19.03 -14.10 16.67
N LEU A 39 18.63 -13.06 15.92
CA LEU A 39 18.68 -11.68 16.41
C LEU A 39 17.67 -11.50 17.55
N THR A 40 18.12 -10.93 18.67
CA THR A 40 17.29 -10.64 19.84
C THR A 40 17.74 -9.36 20.53
N HIS A 41 16.89 -8.34 20.55
CA HIS A 41 17.18 -7.04 21.21
C HIS A 41 16.66 -7.00 22.64
N THR A 42 15.61 -7.76 22.91
CA THR A 42 14.90 -7.74 24.18
C THR A 42 14.89 -9.12 24.82
N PRO A 43 14.77 -9.25 26.15
CA PRO A 43 14.50 -10.52 26.77
C PRO A 43 13.17 -11.12 26.27
N GLU A 44 13.01 -12.45 26.33
CA GLU A 44 11.77 -13.12 25.90
C GLU A 44 10.53 -12.57 26.61
N VAL A 45 10.67 -12.08 27.83
CA VAL A 45 9.58 -11.48 28.63
C VAL A 45 10.01 -10.08 29.05
N VAL A 46 9.27 -9.08 28.57
CA VAL A 46 9.43 -7.67 28.93
C VAL A 46 8.33 -7.30 29.93
N SER A 47 8.70 -6.71 31.07
CA SER A 47 7.73 -6.20 32.05
C SER A 47 7.35 -4.76 31.74
N LYS A 48 6.05 -4.52 31.49
CA LYS A 48 5.49 -3.18 31.31
C LYS A 48 5.05 -2.59 32.66
N SER A 49 4.56 -3.47 33.58
CA SER A 49 4.10 -3.06 34.92
C SER A 49 3.95 -4.28 35.82
N ASP A 50 4.14 -4.09 37.14
CA ASP A 50 4.08 -5.14 38.16
C ASP A 50 3.12 -4.83 39.32
N GLN A 51 2.03 -4.10 39.07
CA GLN A 51 1.04 -3.80 40.09
C GLN A 51 0.18 -5.03 40.42
N GLN A 52 -0.22 -5.14 41.67
CA GLN A 52 -1.12 -6.20 42.10
C GLN A 52 -2.56 -5.82 41.87
N VAL A 53 -3.15 -6.31 40.77
CA VAL A 53 -4.53 -6.05 40.37
C VAL A 53 -5.26 -7.37 40.09
N ASN A 54 -6.59 -7.36 40.24
CA ASN A 54 -7.44 -8.51 39.93
C ASN A 54 -8.25 -8.30 38.64
N LYS A 55 -8.26 -7.07 38.14
CA LYS A 55 -8.97 -6.68 36.91
C LYS A 55 -8.17 -5.57 36.24
N GLN A 56 -8.04 -5.63 34.93
CA GLN A 56 -7.39 -4.60 34.10
C GLN A 56 -7.82 -4.72 32.65
N THR A 57 -7.53 -3.69 31.88
CA THR A 57 -7.57 -3.73 30.42
C THR A 57 -6.15 -3.87 29.90
N ILE A 58 -5.91 -4.78 29.00
CA ILE A 58 -4.67 -4.87 28.20
C ILE A 58 -4.93 -4.12 26.89
N THR A 59 -4.15 -3.08 26.64
CA THR A 59 -4.29 -2.25 25.44
C THR A 59 -3.11 -2.52 24.50
N LEU A 60 -3.42 -2.93 23.27
CA LEU A 60 -2.45 -2.96 22.17
C LEU A 60 -2.85 -1.92 21.13
N ALA A 61 -1.86 -1.28 20.53
CA ALA A 61 -2.02 -0.40 19.39
C ALA A 61 -1.07 -0.83 18.28
N ALA A 62 -1.47 -0.68 17.01
CA ALA A 62 -0.62 -1.02 15.89
C ALA A 62 -0.76 -0.05 14.72
N THR A 63 0.38 0.24 14.09
CA THR A 63 0.49 0.75 12.72
C THR A 63 0.93 -0.36 11.78
N SER A 64 0.67 -0.19 10.49
CA SER A 64 1.15 -1.02 9.40
C SER A 64 1.26 -0.19 8.14
N ASP A 65 2.07 -0.65 7.19
CA ASP A 65 2.12 -0.09 5.84
C ASP A 65 2.34 1.44 5.83
N LEU A 66 3.27 1.91 6.68
CA LEU A 66 3.60 3.34 6.78
C LEU A 66 4.22 3.90 5.50
N HIS A 67 4.96 3.07 4.76
CA HIS A 67 5.54 3.42 3.46
C HIS A 67 6.20 4.80 3.43
N GLY A 68 7.09 5.07 4.40
CA GLY A 68 7.81 6.33 4.48
C GLY A 68 6.98 7.56 4.86
N ARG A 69 5.71 7.40 5.22
CA ARG A 69 4.82 8.50 5.62
C ARG A 69 5.11 9.00 7.04
N LEU A 70 6.27 9.57 7.24
CA LEU A 70 6.64 10.20 8.50
C LEU A 70 5.74 11.41 8.79
N ARG A 71 5.60 12.31 7.80
CA ARG A 71 4.71 13.48 7.82
C ARG A 71 3.41 13.19 7.06
N GLY A 72 2.35 13.94 7.39
CA GLY A 72 1.14 14.02 6.58
C GLY A 72 1.39 14.76 5.27
N TYR A 73 2.27 14.21 4.42
CA TYR A 73 2.68 14.83 3.16
C TYR A 73 3.00 13.77 2.10
N ASP A 74 2.51 13.98 0.89
CA ASP A 74 2.82 13.16 -0.28
C ASP A 74 3.82 13.89 -1.17
N TYR A 75 5.06 13.41 -1.19
CA TYR A 75 6.13 14.06 -1.97
C TYR A 75 5.99 13.84 -3.48
N ALA A 76 5.29 12.79 -3.92
CA ALA A 76 5.05 12.54 -5.33
C ALA A 76 4.10 13.55 -5.97
N ILE A 77 3.14 14.07 -5.21
CA ILE A 77 2.21 15.12 -5.66
C ILE A 77 2.51 16.49 -5.03
N ASP A 78 3.53 16.56 -4.17
CA ASP A 78 3.99 17.77 -3.48
C ASP A 78 2.86 18.48 -2.72
N ALA A 79 2.09 17.71 -1.94
CA ALA A 79 0.91 18.21 -1.23
C ALA A 79 0.74 17.59 0.16
N GLU A 80 0.09 18.36 1.05
CA GLU A 80 -0.32 17.85 2.37
C GLU A 80 -1.36 16.72 2.18
N ASP A 81 -1.12 15.62 2.89
CA ASP A 81 -2.10 14.56 3.07
C ASP A 81 -2.65 14.62 4.49
N LYS A 82 -3.91 15.06 4.62
CA LYS A 82 -4.56 15.25 5.93
C LYS A 82 -5.01 13.94 6.57
N HIS A 83 -4.90 12.84 5.86
CA HIS A 83 -5.29 11.52 6.33
C HIS A 83 -4.11 10.53 6.34
N ALA A 84 -2.90 11.05 6.57
CA ALA A 84 -1.68 10.26 6.64
C ALA A 84 -0.67 10.85 7.62
N GLY A 85 0.35 10.07 7.92
CA GLY A 85 1.55 10.48 8.62
C GLY A 85 1.68 9.99 10.05
N LEU A 86 2.85 9.45 10.34
CA LEU A 86 3.21 8.99 11.70
C LEU A 86 3.14 10.13 12.74
N THR A 87 3.34 11.38 12.32
CA THR A 87 3.16 12.57 13.16
C THR A 87 1.71 12.77 13.64
N ARG A 88 0.68 12.33 12.89
CA ARG A 88 -0.72 12.35 13.34
C ARG A 88 -1.01 11.18 14.27
N ILE A 89 -0.47 10.01 13.98
CA ILE A 89 -0.49 8.84 14.87
C ILE A 89 0.11 9.21 16.24
N ALA A 90 1.22 9.97 16.26
CA ALA A 90 1.86 10.44 17.49
C ALA A 90 0.90 11.22 18.40
N THR A 91 0.05 12.08 17.83
CA THR A 91 -0.96 12.83 18.59
C THR A 91 -2.00 11.90 19.23
N ILE A 92 -2.46 10.89 18.49
CA ILE A 92 -3.39 9.88 19.03
C ILE A 92 -2.69 9.07 20.14
N LEU A 93 -1.45 8.64 19.91
CA LEU A 93 -0.67 7.87 20.89
C LEU A 93 -0.47 8.60 22.20
N GLU A 94 -0.18 9.91 22.17
CA GLU A 94 -0.11 10.71 23.41
C GLU A 94 -1.41 10.63 24.21
N GLN A 95 -2.56 10.72 23.55
CA GLN A 95 -3.85 10.62 24.20
C GLN A 95 -4.11 9.21 24.76
N GLN A 96 -3.78 8.17 24.00
CA GLN A 96 -3.99 6.78 24.44
C GLN A 96 -3.06 6.41 25.61
N ARG A 97 -1.81 6.90 25.63
CA ARG A 97 -0.87 6.69 26.73
C ARG A 97 -1.26 7.41 28.03
N LEU A 98 -1.98 8.53 27.93
CA LEU A 98 -2.59 9.16 29.11
C LEU A 98 -3.71 8.29 29.70
N LEU A 99 -4.39 7.49 28.89
CA LEU A 99 -5.45 6.57 29.33
C LEU A 99 -4.86 5.25 29.85
N ASP A 100 -3.83 4.74 29.17
CA ASP A 100 -3.13 3.52 29.54
C ASP A 100 -1.60 3.68 29.27
N PRO A 101 -0.81 3.96 30.33
CA PRO A 101 0.66 4.09 30.20
C PRO A 101 1.36 2.76 29.91
N ASN A 102 0.68 1.62 30.06
CA ASN A 102 1.20 0.29 29.79
C ASN A 102 0.85 -0.22 28.39
N LEU A 103 0.27 0.62 27.53
CA LEU A 103 -0.05 0.29 26.16
C LEU A 103 1.14 -0.38 25.47
N ILE A 104 0.87 -1.48 24.76
CA ILE A 104 1.84 -2.21 23.94
C ILE A 104 1.69 -1.70 22.51
N LEU A 105 2.75 -1.11 21.95
CA LEU A 105 2.74 -0.48 20.63
C LEU A 105 3.53 -1.28 19.63
N LEU A 106 2.89 -1.62 18.51
CA LEU A 106 3.43 -2.49 17.45
C LEU A 106 3.50 -1.74 16.13
N ASP A 107 4.51 -2.05 15.31
CA ASP A 107 4.48 -1.81 13.88
C ASP A 107 4.48 -3.15 13.14
N ILE A 108 3.58 -3.30 12.15
CA ILE A 108 3.36 -4.58 11.46
C ILE A 108 3.94 -4.54 10.04
N GLY A 109 5.00 -3.75 9.83
CA GLY A 109 5.84 -3.80 8.64
C GLY A 109 5.43 -2.88 7.50
N ASP A 110 6.19 -2.95 6.42
CA ASP A 110 6.16 -2.05 5.28
C ASP A 110 6.34 -0.58 5.70
N THR A 111 7.41 -0.35 6.46
CA THR A 111 7.68 0.91 7.13
C THR A 111 8.61 1.81 6.32
N VAL A 112 9.69 1.24 5.74
CA VAL A 112 10.85 2.01 5.25
C VAL A 112 10.82 2.37 3.78
N GLN A 113 9.96 1.76 2.97
CA GLN A 113 9.89 1.95 1.51
C GLN A 113 8.75 2.89 1.15
N GLY A 114 8.96 3.78 0.19
CA GLY A 114 7.94 4.68 -0.37
C GLY A 114 8.06 6.13 0.11
N ASN A 115 7.30 7.03 -0.50
CA ASN A 115 7.19 8.45 -0.17
C ASN A 115 8.54 9.17 0.01
N SER A 116 9.51 8.91 -0.88
CA SER A 116 10.88 9.44 -0.86
C SER A 116 11.75 8.97 0.33
N ALA A 117 11.32 7.98 1.10
CA ALA A 117 12.08 7.47 2.25
C ALA A 117 13.45 6.90 1.85
N GLN A 118 13.57 6.32 0.65
CA GLN A 118 14.82 5.80 0.11
C GLN A 118 15.96 6.83 -0.03
N LEU A 119 15.66 8.14 -0.03
CA LEU A 119 16.69 9.20 0.04
C LEU A 119 17.59 9.09 1.26
N PHE A 120 17.15 8.35 2.26
CA PHE A 120 17.79 8.25 3.57
C PHE A 120 18.37 6.86 3.85
N ASN A 121 18.39 5.97 2.84
CA ASN A 121 18.88 4.60 3.00
C ASN A 121 20.35 4.52 3.44
N ASP A 122 21.17 5.54 3.14
CA ASP A 122 22.57 5.60 3.54
C ASP A 122 22.77 6.10 4.99
N MET A 123 21.73 6.55 5.68
CA MET A 123 21.83 6.97 7.06
C MET A 123 22.10 5.78 7.99
N GLU A 124 22.78 6.01 9.08
CA GLU A 124 23.09 4.97 10.08
C GLU A 124 21.82 4.31 10.61
N THR A 125 20.82 5.11 10.96
CA THR A 125 19.47 4.65 11.25
C THR A 125 18.51 5.34 10.27
N HIS A 126 17.68 4.56 9.61
CA HIS A 126 16.69 5.11 8.69
C HIS A 126 15.66 5.97 9.46
N PRO A 127 15.25 7.16 8.95
CA PRO A 127 14.37 8.09 9.69
C PRO A 127 13.05 7.48 10.15
N MET A 128 12.50 6.50 9.42
CA MET A 128 11.29 5.82 9.85
C MET A 128 11.54 4.94 11.09
N ILE A 129 12.69 4.25 11.14
CA ILE A 129 13.06 3.44 12.30
C ILE A 129 13.37 4.33 13.51
N ASP A 130 14.09 5.43 13.30
CA ASP A 130 14.32 6.44 14.34
C ASP A 130 13.00 7.01 14.88
N ALA A 131 12.02 7.27 13.99
CA ALA A 131 10.70 7.73 14.37
C ALA A 131 9.88 6.70 15.17
N LEU A 132 9.98 5.40 14.83
CA LEU A 132 9.39 4.35 15.67
C LEU A 132 10.01 4.34 17.07
N GLN A 133 11.33 4.52 17.18
CA GLN A 133 12.02 4.60 18.47
C GLN A 133 11.62 5.87 19.24
N TYR A 134 11.57 7.03 18.57
CA TYR A 134 11.10 8.29 19.15
C TYR A 134 9.71 8.13 19.78
N LEU A 135 8.82 7.38 19.13
CA LEU A 135 7.49 7.07 19.64
C LEU A 135 7.46 5.88 20.61
N ASN A 136 8.60 5.28 20.96
CA ASN A 136 8.73 4.12 21.83
C ASN A 136 7.83 2.94 21.40
N TYR A 137 8.00 2.50 20.15
CA TYR A 137 7.41 1.26 19.70
C TYR A 137 8.07 0.09 20.43
N ASP A 138 7.24 -0.84 20.94
CA ASP A 138 7.69 -1.99 21.68
C ASP A 138 8.14 -3.15 20.77
N LEU A 139 7.60 -3.18 19.56
CA LEU A 139 7.77 -4.30 18.64
C LEU A 139 7.62 -3.88 17.19
N TRP A 140 8.44 -4.46 16.32
CA TRP A 140 8.38 -4.35 14.87
C TRP A 140 8.37 -5.74 14.22
N VAL A 141 7.47 -5.95 13.27
CA VAL A 141 7.42 -7.12 12.38
C VAL A 141 7.85 -6.66 10.99
N PRO A 142 8.94 -7.14 10.40
CA PRO A 142 9.26 -6.78 9.01
C PRO A 142 8.19 -7.29 8.04
N GLY A 143 7.72 -6.40 7.16
CA GLY A 143 6.86 -6.74 6.03
C GLY A 143 7.67 -7.18 4.80
N ASN A 144 7.06 -7.13 3.61
CA ASN A 144 7.76 -7.47 2.37
C ASN A 144 8.65 -6.34 1.87
N HIS A 145 8.26 -5.09 2.08
CA HIS A 145 9.00 -3.94 1.58
C HIS A 145 10.28 -3.62 2.39
N GLU A 146 10.48 -4.20 3.54
CA GLU A 146 11.77 -4.17 4.23
C GLU A 146 12.86 -4.92 3.46
N PHE A 147 12.49 -5.80 2.54
CA PHE A 147 13.41 -6.59 1.70
C PHE A 147 13.63 -6.00 0.30
N ASN A 148 13.07 -4.81 -0.02
CA ASN A 148 13.31 -4.15 -1.31
C ASN A 148 14.74 -3.64 -1.49
N PHE A 149 15.50 -3.52 -0.41
CA PHE A 149 16.86 -3.01 -0.40
C PHE A 149 17.85 -4.13 -0.06
N ASP A 150 19.15 -3.84 -0.22
CA ASP A 150 20.17 -4.83 0.06
C ASP A 150 20.13 -5.32 1.53
N ARG A 151 20.70 -6.50 1.74
CA ARG A 151 20.71 -7.15 3.04
C ARG A 151 21.38 -6.31 4.13
N SER A 152 22.39 -5.50 3.80
CA SER A 152 23.09 -4.66 4.76
C SER A 152 22.22 -3.52 5.27
N PHE A 153 21.35 -2.99 4.42
CA PHE A 153 20.34 -2.00 4.82
C PHE A 153 19.35 -2.61 5.82
N LEU A 154 18.80 -3.79 5.50
CA LEU A 154 17.87 -4.48 6.40
C LEU A 154 18.53 -4.77 7.75
N ASP A 155 19.67 -5.45 7.73
CA ASP A 155 20.38 -5.88 8.96
C ASP A 155 20.70 -4.67 9.86
N ARG A 156 21.21 -3.57 9.29
CA ARG A 156 21.49 -2.34 10.03
C ARG A 156 20.26 -1.74 10.71
N ASN A 157 19.13 -1.71 10.03
CA ASN A 157 17.90 -1.16 10.61
C ASN A 157 17.29 -2.12 11.66
N LEU A 158 17.40 -3.41 11.46
CA LEU A 158 17.05 -4.41 12.47
C LEU A 158 17.95 -4.26 13.71
N GLU A 159 19.27 -4.08 13.55
CA GLU A 159 20.24 -3.88 14.63
C GLU A 159 19.98 -2.60 15.42
N ASN A 160 19.54 -1.54 14.75
CA ASN A 160 19.36 -0.23 15.35
C ASN A 160 18.00 -0.03 16.04
N PHE A 161 17.01 -0.89 15.80
CA PHE A 161 15.71 -0.76 16.46
C PHE A 161 15.78 -1.28 17.91
N ASP A 162 15.43 -0.46 18.89
CA ASP A 162 15.56 -0.76 20.33
C ASP A 162 14.51 -1.75 20.85
N GLY A 163 13.36 -1.90 20.16
CA GLY A 163 12.29 -2.81 20.56
C GLY A 163 12.53 -4.25 20.11
N ALA A 164 11.52 -5.10 20.28
CA ALA A 164 11.58 -6.46 19.78
C ALA A 164 11.34 -6.52 18.27
N VAL A 165 12.21 -7.17 17.51
CA VAL A 165 11.95 -7.50 16.10
C VAL A 165 11.61 -8.98 16.01
N ILE A 166 10.44 -9.31 15.43
CA ILE A 166 9.95 -10.69 15.42
C ILE A 166 9.40 -11.13 14.05
N SER A 167 9.69 -12.39 13.70
CA SER A 167 9.04 -13.10 12.60
C SER A 167 9.16 -14.60 12.79
N SER A 168 8.05 -15.35 12.67
CA SER A 168 8.01 -16.79 12.95
C SER A 168 8.68 -17.64 11.88
N ASN A 169 8.72 -17.16 10.63
CA ASN A 169 8.96 -18.00 9.47
C ASN A 169 10.27 -17.73 8.74
N ILE A 170 11.10 -16.79 9.20
CA ILE A 170 12.39 -16.52 8.56
C ILE A 170 13.49 -17.30 9.28
N LYS A 171 14.21 -18.11 8.53
CA LYS A 171 15.27 -19.00 9.05
C LYS A 171 16.60 -18.75 8.33
N TRP A 172 17.68 -19.05 9.03
CA TRP A 172 18.98 -19.21 8.41
C TRP A 172 19.06 -20.50 7.59
N GLU A 173 19.53 -20.42 6.36
CA GLU A 173 19.79 -21.61 5.53
C GLU A 173 20.92 -22.47 6.13
N SER A 174 21.93 -21.84 6.73
CA SER A 174 23.14 -22.49 7.24
C SER A 174 22.87 -23.54 8.31
N ASN A 175 21.91 -23.32 9.20
CA ASN A 175 21.68 -24.18 10.35
C ASN A 175 20.21 -24.35 10.78
N ASN A 176 19.29 -23.77 10.02
CA ASN A 176 17.85 -23.77 10.31
C ASN A 176 17.44 -23.06 11.62
N ALA A 177 18.33 -22.27 12.20
CA ALA A 177 17.98 -21.41 13.33
C ALA A 177 17.06 -20.27 12.83
N ASN A 178 16.28 -19.70 13.73
CA ASN A 178 15.48 -18.52 13.39
C ASN A 178 16.41 -17.34 13.11
N TYR A 179 16.09 -16.56 12.04
CA TYR A 179 16.74 -15.29 11.79
C TYR A 179 16.29 -14.25 12.82
N LEU A 180 14.98 -14.12 13.01
CA LEU A 180 14.36 -13.32 14.07
C LEU A 180 13.64 -14.24 15.04
N ARG A 181 13.45 -13.81 16.29
CA ARG A 181 12.60 -14.53 17.22
C ARG A 181 11.14 -14.49 16.73
N GLY A 182 10.41 -15.61 16.83
CA GLY A 182 9.04 -15.70 16.31
C GLY A 182 7.98 -15.01 17.18
N PHE A 183 8.33 -14.56 18.39
CA PHE A 183 7.38 -13.99 19.35
C PHE A 183 8.04 -13.04 20.34
N GLN A 184 7.23 -12.22 21.01
CA GLN A 184 7.59 -11.44 22.20
C GLN A 184 6.51 -11.60 23.26
N ILE A 185 6.90 -11.68 24.53
CA ILE A 185 5.96 -11.70 25.67
C ILE A 185 6.09 -10.39 26.44
N PHE A 186 4.93 -9.77 26.69
CA PHE A 186 4.82 -8.63 27.58
C PHE A 186 4.10 -9.05 28.88
N ASN A 187 4.66 -8.67 30.01
CA ASN A 187 4.03 -8.87 31.31
C ASN A 187 3.42 -7.55 31.78
N VAL A 188 2.11 -7.49 31.88
CA VAL A 188 1.38 -6.33 32.38
C VAL A 188 0.66 -6.72 33.68
N ASN A 189 1.19 -6.31 34.81
CA ASN A 189 0.63 -6.62 36.14
C ASN A 189 0.40 -8.13 36.38
N GLY A 190 1.31 -8.97 35.88
CA GLY A 190 1.20 -10.41 35.99
C GLY A 190 0.32 -11.08 34.92
N CYS A 191 -0.29 -10.33 33.99
CA CYS A 191 -0.92 -10.87 32.79
C CYS A 191 0.11 -10.97 31.68
N LYS A 192 0.33 -12.17 31.16
CA LYS A 192 1.29 -12.44 30.07
C LYS A 192 0.60 -12.35 28.71
N VAL A 193 1.03 -11.40 27.90
CA VAL A 193 0.58 -11.20 26.52
C VAL A 193 1.67 -11.67 25.58
N ALA A 194 1.43 -12.73 24.83
CA ALA A 194 2.32 -13.19 23.78
C ALA A 194 1.92 -12.59 22.43
N VAL A 195 2.85 -11.93 21.76
CA VAL A 195 2.68 -11.41 20.39
C VAL A 195 3.51 -12.31 19.46
N ILE A 196 2.86 -12.84 18.43
CA ILE A 196 3.46 -13.74 17.43
C ILE A 196 3.61 -12.95 16.13
N GLY A 197 4.82 -12.83 15.59
CA GLY A 197 5.10 -12.12 14.34
C GLY A 197 5.13 -13.03 13.12
N LEU A 198 4.79 -12.50 11.95
CA LEU A 198 4.85 -13.22 10.69
C LEU A 198 5.11 -12.27 9.51
N THR A 199 5.99 -12.69 8.60
CA THR A 199 6.31 -12.04 7.32
C THR A 199 5.83 -12.94 6.18
N PRO A 200 5.34 -12.42 5.03
CA PRO A 200 4.92 -13.26 3.91
C PRO A 200 6.04 -14.18 3.41
N SER A 201 5.75 -15.46 3.16
CA SER A 201 6.77 -16.39 2.66
C SER A 201 7.10 -16.17 1.19
N TYR A 202 6.23 -15.50 0.45
CA TYR A 202 6.38 -15.20 -0.97
C TYR A 202 7.30 -14.03 -1.30
N VAL A 203 7.81 -13.29 -0.30
CA VAL A 203 8.70 -12.14 -0.52
C VAL A 203 9.87 -12.47 -1.48
N PRO A 204 10.58 -13.62 -1.37
CA PRO A 204 11.63 -13.95 -2.32
C PRO A 204 11.14 -14.19 -3.77
N ASN A 205 9.84 -14.45 -3.95
CA ASN A 205 9.25 -14.57 -5.29
C ASN A 205 8.87 -13.20 -5.85
N TRP A 206 8.40 -12.29 -4.99
CA TRP A 206 8.07 -10.92 -5.39
C TRP A 206 9.33 -10.13 -5.75
N GLU A 207 10.44 -10.38 -5.03
CA GLU A 207 11.76 -9.81 -5.28
C GLU A 207 12.70 -10.80 -6.03
N ALA A 208 12.13 -11.58 -6.96
CA ALA A 208 12.86 -12.64 -7.65
C ALA A 208 14.05 -12.13 -8.50
N SER A 209 14.04 -10.83 -8.84
CA SER A 209 15.13 -10.13 -9.54
C SER A 209 16.31 -9.78 -8.63
N ALA A 210 16.11 -9.72 -7.31
CA ALA A 210 17.13 -9.36 -6.32
C ALA A 210 17.37 -10.49 -5.31
N PRO A 211 17.78 -11.70 -5.74
CA PRO A 211 17.93 -12.86 -4.86
C PRO A 211 19.03 -12.67 -3.79
N GLU A 212 19.97 -11.74 -3.99
CA GLU A 212 21.01 -11.40 -3.04
C GLU A 212 20.45 -10.75 -1.77
N HIS A 213 19.27 -10.09 -1.81
CA HIS A 213 18.60 -9.54 -0.65
C HIS A 213 18.24 -10.63 0.38
N PHE A 214 18.04 -11.86 -0.09
CA PHE A 214 17.65 -13.02 0.73
C PHE A 214 18.79 -14.00 1.01
N LYS A 215 20.01 -13.70 0.53
CA LYS A 215 21.14 -14.64 0.64
C LYS A 215 21.33 -15.13 2.06
N GLY A 216 21.30 -16.45 2.23
CA GLY A 216 21.44 -17.14 3.52
C GLY A 216 20.16 -17.21 4.33
N LEU A 217 19.04 -16.67 3.82
CA LEU A 217 17.73 -16.78 4.45
C LEU A 217 16.79 -17.68 3.65
N LYS A 218 15.90 -18.34 4.36
CA LYS A 218 14.76 -19.05 3.79
C LYS A 218 13.49 -18.68 4.54
N PHE A 219 12.39 -18.67 3.82
CA PHE A 219 11.07 -18.40 4.35
C PHE A 219 10.28 -19.69 4.41
N GLU A 220 9.75 -20.01 5.59
CA GLU A 220 8.92 -21.20 5.81
C GLU A 220 7.44 -20.86 5.59
N ASP A 221 6.63 -21.89 5.31
CA ASP A 221 5.18 -21.77 5.18
C ASP A 221 4.57 -21.09 6.41
N GLU A 222 3.72 -20.10 6.17
CA GLU A 222 3.16 -19.18 7.18
C GLU A 222 2.40 -19.94 8.26
N LEU A 223 1.51 -20.86 7.85
CA LEU A 223 0.65 -21.59 8.79
C LEU A 223 1.44 -22.55 9.65
N ASN A 224 2.38 -23.29 9.06
CA ASN A 224 3.20 -24.26 9.79
C ASN A 224 4.14 -23.57 10.76
N ALA A 225 4.79 -22.48 10.33
CA ALA A 225 5.70 -21.72 11.19
C ALA A 225 4.94 -21.06 12.35
N THR A 226 3.81 -20.40 12.06
CA THR A 226 2.97 -19.78 13.10
C THR A 226 2.47 -20.80 14.10
N ARG A 227 1.98 -21.96 13.64
CA ARG A 227 1.50 -23.05 14.53
C ARG A 227 2.63 -23.54 15.44
N ALA A 228 3.82 -23.77 14.89
CA ALA A 228 4.97 -24.24 15.67
C ALA A 228 5.36 -23.25 16.76
N VAL A 229 5.41 -21.95 16.45
CA VAL A 229 5.75 -20.91 17.44
C VAL A 229 4.66 -20.75 18.49
N VAL A 230 3.38 -20.77 18.12
CA VAL A 230 2.25 -20.69 19.06
C VAL A 230 2.28 -21.88 20.03
N ASP A 231 2.47 -23.11 19.53
CA ASP A 231 2.52 -24.30 20.38
C ASP A 231 3.72 -24.28 21.33
N ASP A 232 4.89 -23.81 20.88
CA ASP A 232 6.08 -23.64 21.72
C ASP A 232 5.86 -22.58 22.83
N VAL A 233 5.28 -21.44 22.48
CA VAL A 233 4.97 -20.36 23.44
C VAL A 233 3.98 -20.83 24.49
N ILE A 234 2.92 -21.55 24.09
CA ILE A 234 1.96 -22.11 25.04
C ILE A 234 2.65 -23.10 25.98
N ALA A 235 3.50 -23.99 25.45
CA ALA A 235 4.17 -25.03 26.25
C ALA A 235 5.18 -24.44 27.26
N ARG A 236 5.97 -23.44 26.86
CA ARG A 236 7.04 -22.86 27.67
C ARG A 236 6.59 -21.73 28.60
N HIS A 237 5.69 -20.86 28.13
CA HIS A 237 5.38 -19.60 28.80
C HIS A 237 3.96 -19.53 29.37
N GLN A 238 3.03 -20.35 28.87
CA GLN A 238 1.61 -20.36 29.29
C GLN A 238 1.03 -18.95 29.34
N PRO A 239 0.99 -18.22 28.21
CA PRO A 239 0.47 -16.84 28.16
C PRO A 239 -1.04 -16.82 28.49
N ASP A 240 -1.48 -15.70 29.04
CA ASP A 240 -2.90 -15.44 29.32
C ASP A 240 -3.63 -14.93 28.07
N ILE A 241 -2.92 -14.22 27.19
CA ILE A 241 -3.40 -13.67 25.92
C ILE A 241 -2.39 -13.98 24.81
N ILE A 242 -2.89 -14.35 23.64
CA ILE A 242 -2.08 -14.57 22.42
C ILE A 242 -2.62 -13.67 21.29
N VAL A 243 -1.74 -12.80 20.78
CA VAL A 243 -2.03 -11.86 19.68
C VAL A 243 -1.17 -12.21 18.48
N GLY A 244 -1.77 -12.28 17.30
CA GLY A 244 -1.03 -12.30 16.03
C GLY A 244 -0.69 -10.88 15.60
N ALA A 245 0.56 -10.63 15.19
CA ALA A 245 1.00 -9.45 14.47
C ALA A 245 1.50 -9.94 13.11
N LEU A 246 0.61 -9.99 12.13
CA LEU A 246 0.81 -10.73 10.88
C LEU A 246 0.82 -9.77 9.70
N HIS A 247 1.99 -9.57 9.09
CA HIS A 247 2.06 -8.83 7.83
C HIS A 247 1.63 -9.72 6.68
N LEU A 248 0.33 -9.81 6.44
CA LEU A 248 -0.26 -10.75 5.48
C LEU A 248 -1.67 -10.29 5.07
N GLY A 249 -1.97 -10.36 3.78
CA GLY A 249 -3.30 -10.05 3.24
C GLY A 249 -4.36 -11.07 3.65
N ARG A 250 -5.64 -10.72 3.46
CA ARG A 250 -6.78 -11.62 3.81
C ARG A 250 -6.65 -12.98 3.15
N THR A 251 -6.37 -12.99 1.84
CA THR A 251 -6.31 -14.18 0.98
C THR A 251 -5.07 -14.11 0.10
N ASP A 252 -3.92 -14.16 0.70
CA ASP A 252 -2.66 -14.10 -0.04
C ASP A 252 -2.38 -15.37 -0.86
N GLN A 253 -1.33 -15.32 -1.70
CA GLN A 253 -0.95 -16.43 -2.57
C GLN A 253 -0.64 -17.69 -1.75
N GLY A 254 -1.65 -18.52 -1.54
CA GLY A 254 -1.55 -19.79 -0.82
C GLY A 254 -2.06 -19.72 0.62
N VAL A 255 -1.52 -18.88 1.49
CA VAL A 255 -1.94 -18.78 2.90
C VAL A 255 -2.10 -17.30 3.29
N GLY A 256 -3.33 -16.82 3.31
CA GLY A 256 -3.66 -15.49 3.85
C GLY A 256 -3.98 -15.52 5.35
N VAL A 257 -4.17 -14.33 5.92
CA VAL A 257 -4.54 -14.19 7.34
C VAL A 257 -5.82 -14.96 7.70
N TYR A 258 -6.75 -15.11 6.76
CA TYR A 258 -7.97 -15.90 6.96
C TYR A 258 -7.68 -17.40 7.14
N ASN A 259 -6.71 -17.95 6.41
CA ASN A 259 -6.33 -19.34 6.56
C ASN A 259 -5.71 -19.60 7.93
N ILE A 260 -4.79 -18.70 8.38
CA ILE A 260 -4.19 -18.79 9.71
C ILE A 260 -5.25 -18.63 10.80
N ALA A 261 -6.13 -17.64 10.64
CA ALA A 261 -7.21 -17.39 11.58
C ALA A 261 -8.17 -18.57 11.69
N ALA A 262 -8.59 -19.18 10.56
CA ALA A 262 -9.48 -20.33 10.55
C ALA A 262 -8.85 -21.58 11.21
N GLU A 263 -7.57 -21.82 10.98
CA GLU A 263 -6.86 -22.97 11.54
C GLU A 263 -6.52 -22.80 13.03
N LEU A 264 -6.19 -21.57 13.45
CA LEU A 264 -5.69 -21.27 14.79
C LEU A 264 -6.66 -20.40 15.62
N ALA A 265 -7.95 -20.35 15.26
CA ALA A 265 -8.97 -19.58 15.98
C ALA A 265 -9.10 -19.95 17.47
N ASP A 266 -8.72 -21.18 17.85
CA ASP A 266 -8.68 -21.63 19.23
C ASP A 266 -7.38 -21.27 19.99
N LYS A 267 -6.44 -20.64 19.33
CA LYS A 267 -5.13 -20.25 19.87
C LYS A 267 -5.01 -18.73 20.01
N PHE A 268 -5.42 -17.98 19.00
CA PHE A 268 -5.36 -16.53 19.00
C PHE A 268 -6.59 -15.90 19.67
N ASP A 269 -6.37 -14.84 20.44
CA ASP A 269 -7.42 -13.99 21.01
C ASP A 269 -7.76 -12.84 20.06
N VAL A 270 -6.74 -12.25 19.41
CA VAL A 270 -6.84 -11.18 18.40
C VAL A 270 -5.73 -11.38 17.37
N ILE A 271 -6.00 -11.01 16.13
CA ILE A 271 -4.98 -10.83 15.09
C ILE A 271 -4.99 -9.35 14.66
N MET A 272 -3.83 -8.72 14.68
CA MET A 272 -3.56 -7.42 14.08
C MET A 272 -2.80 -7.68 12.80
N ALA A 273 -3.36 -7.24 11.66
CA ALA A 273 -2.87 -7.55 10.32
C ALA A 273 -2.30 -6.31 9.62
N GLY A 274 -1.61 -6.51 8.51
CA GLY A 274 -1.10 -5.52 7.58
C GLY A 274 -1.05 -6.07 6.17
N HIS A 275 -0.37 -5.37 5.23
CA HIS A 275 -0.11 -5.78 3.86
C HIS A 275 -1.22 -5.45 2.84
N GLU A 276 -2.48 -5.56 3.19
CA GLU A 276 -3.57 -5.36 2.22
C GLU A 276 -3.93 -3.89 2.00
N HIS A 277 -3.38 -2.99 2.82
CA HIS A 277 -3.64 -1.55 2.79
C HIS A 277 -5.12 -1.17 3.07
N ALA A 278 -5.87 -2.06 3.69
CA ALA A 278 -7.30 -1.90 3.93
C ALA A 278 -7.59 -1.67 5.41
N THR A 279 -8.44 -0.69 5.71
CA THR A 279 -8.96 -0.49 7.07
C THR A 279 -10.16 -1.39 7.29
N TYR A 280 -10.03 -2.41 8.16
CA TYR A 280 -11.14 -3.31 8.45
C TYR A 280 -11.10 -3.89 9.86
N ILE A 281 -12.25 -4.38 10.31
CA ILE A 281 -12.42 -5.19 11.51
C ILE A 281 -13.34 -6.36 11.15
N GLU A 282 -12.84 -7.58 11.26
CA GLU A 282 -13.53 -8.78 10.81
C GLU A 282 -13.45 -9.91 11.83
N THR A 283 -14.24 -10.94 11.63
CA THR A 283 -14.23 -12.17 12.42
C THR A 283 -14.12 -13.36 11.49
N VAL A 284 -13.18 -14.25 11.76
CA VAL A 284 -13.02 -15.52 11.05
C VAL A 284 -13.37 -16.66 11.98
N LYS A 285 -14.17 -17.63 11.50
CA LYS A 285 -14.58 -18.80 12.26
C LYS A 285 -13.58 -19.95 12.05
N LYS A 286 -13.42 -20.78 13.07
CA LYS A 286 -12.60 -21.98 12.99
C LYS A 286 -13.08 -22.90 11.86
N GLY A 287 -12.16 -23.28 10.97
CA GLY A 287 -12.44 -24.14 9.82
C GLY A 287 -13.16 -23.47 8.65
N ASP A 288 -13.41 -22.15 8.72
CA ASP A 288 -14.02 -21.37 7.63
C ASP A 288 -13.16 -20.13 7.33
N PRO A 289 -12.30 -20.16 6.31
CA PRO A 289 -11.39 -19.06 5.98
C PRO A 289 -12.10 -17.91 5.24
N ASN A 290 -13.31 -17.56 5.66
CA ASN A 290 -14.02 -16.39 5.17
C ASN A 290 -14.19 -15.35 6.29
N GLY A 291 -13.85 -14.12 6.00
CA GLY A 291 -14.07 -13.00 6.91
C GLY A 291 -15.54 -12.58 6.96
N ASN A 292 -15.97 -12.13 8.12
CA ASN A 292 -17.25 -11.45 8.29
C ASN A 292 -16.97 -10.07 8.87
N ASP A 293 -17.27 -9.03 8.12
CA ASP A 293 -17.14 -7.65 8.57
C ASP A 293 -18.04 -7.40 9.80
N ILE A 294 -17.42 -6.95 10.88
CA ILE A 294 -18.09 -6.59 12.12
C ILE A 294 -18.08 -5.08 12.38
N SER A 295 -17.31 -4.30 11.60
CA SER A 295 -17.28 -2.84 11.72
C SER A 295 -18.60 -2.19 11.32
N VAL A 296 -19.30 -2.75 10.36
CA VAL A 296 -20.62 -2.27 9.86
C VAL A 296 -21.76 -2.65 10.79
N LYS A 297 -21.61 -3.70 11.59
CA LYS A 297 -22.66 -4.19 12.51
C LYS A 297 -22.59 -3.55 13.88
N SER A 298 -21.43 -3.12 14.29
CA SER A 298 -21.25 -2.28 15.46
C SER A 298 -21.40 -0.83 14.99
N GLY A 299 -22.62 -0.36 14.82
CA GLY A 299 -22.85 1.08 14.72
C GLY A 299 -22.11 1.72 15.88
N LEU A 300 -20.91 2.20 15.57
CA LEU A 300 -19.98 2.97 16.40
C LEU A 300 -20.47 3.19 17.83
N VAL A 301 -19.80 2.58 18.80
CA VAL A 301 -19.85 2.96 20.23
C VAL A 301 -21.05 2.49 21.04
N GLU A 302 -22.23 2.24 20.50
CA GLU A 302 -23.41 1.94 21.34
C GLU A 302 -23.76 0.46 21.54
N ASP A 303 -23.11 -0.47 20.84
CA ASP A 303 -23.39 -1.89 21.02
C ASP A 303 -22.51 -2.60 22.07
N LYS A 304 -22.19 -1.90 23.17
CA LYS A 304 -21.64 -2.53 24.40
C LYS A 304 -22.54 -3.65 24.92
N ALA A 305 -23.79 -3.71 24.47
CA ALA A 305 -24.76 -4.71 24.88
C ALA A 305 -24.78 -5.98 24.01
N LYS A 306 -24.06 -5.96 22.84
CA LYS A 306 -24.01 -7.10 21.91
C LYS A 306 -22.64 -7.70 21.72
N SER A 307 -21.59 -7.13 22.35
CA SER A 307 -20.34 -7.86 22.52
C SER A 307 -20.66 -9.07 23.41
N GLY A 308 -20.90 -10.20 22.77
CA GLY A 308 -21.12 -11.43 23.50
C GLY A 308 -19.96 -11.63 24.46
N LYS A 309 -20.23 -11.84 25.74
CA LYS A 309 -19.22 -12.22 26.72
C LYS A 309 -18.36 -13.29 26.12
N TYR A 310 -17.08 -13.02 25.95
CA TYR A 310 -16.10 -14.04 25.61
C TYR A 310 -15.97 -14.95 26.83
N ASP A 311 -16.81 -15.97 26.87
CA ASP A 311 -16.59 -17.12 27.70
C ASP A 311 -15.40 -17.91 27.10
N ASP A 312 -14.56 -18.51 27.92
CA ASP A 312 -13.47 -19.44 27.46
C ASP A 312 -13.99 -20.54 26.49
N SER A 313 -15.30 -20.83 26.52
CA SER A 313 -15.96 -21.71 25.58
C SER A 313 -16.04 -21.12 24.16
N ASN A 314 -15.88 -19.81 23.96
CA ASN A 314 -15.95 -19.16 22.65
C ASN A 314 -14.58 -19.03 21.93
N ARG A 315 -13.45 -19.23 22.61
CA ARG A 315 -12.13 -19.40 21.95
C ARG A 315 -12.14 -20.50 20.89
N GLN A 316 -13.04 -21.46 20.99
CA GLN A 316 -13.13 -22.59 20.06
C GLN A 316 -13.84 -22.26 18.75
N GLY A 317 -14.38 -21.08 18.57
CA GLY A 317 -15.29 -20.76 17.47
C GLY A 317 -14.85 -19.69 16.49
N SER A 318 -14.09 -18.66 16.89
CA SER A 318 -13.74 -17.54 16.02
C SER A 318 -12.63 -16.68 16.60
N VAL A 319 -11.92 -15.94 15.73
CA VAL A 319 -10.95 -14.91 16.10
C VAL A 319 -11.28 -13.59 15.41
N LYS A 320 -11.07 -12.47 16.12
CA LYS A 320 -11.22 -11.12 15.57
C LYS A 320 -9.92 -10.66 14.94
N ILE A 321 -10.03 -10.01 13.77
CA ILE A 321 -8.92 -9.45 13.01
C ILE A 321 -9.14 -7.96 12.85
N ILE A 322 -8.06 -7.17 12.93
CA ILE A 322 -8.07 -5.73 12.69
C ILE A 322 -6.86 -5.34 11.85
N GLU A 323 -7.07 -4.48 10.85
CA GLU A 323 -6.01 -3.84 10.05
C GLU A 323 -6.22 -2.32 10.02
N PRO A 324 -5.15 -1.49 10.20
CA PRO A 324 -5.26 -0.03 10.27
C PRO A 324 -5.22 0.66 8.91
N GLY A 325 -5.21 -0.08 7.80
CA GLY A 325 -4.97 0.50 6.48
C GLY A 325 -3.49 0.83 6.27
N LYS A 326 -3.20 1.93 5.61
CA LYS A 326 -1.83 2.34 5.23
C LYS A 326 -1.53 3.79 5.56
N TRP A 327 -0.22 4.16 5.48
CA TRP A 327 0.30 5.53 5.54
C TRP A 327 0.03 6.26 6.87
N GLY A 328 -0.37 5.52 7.89
CA GLY A 328 -0.81 6.11 9.16
C GLY A 328 -2.17 6.81 9.04
N SER A 329 -3.07 6.30 8.18
CA SER A 329 -4.46 6.78 8.10
C SER A 329 -5.25 6.47 9.36
N ASP A 330 -4.93 5.35 9.99
CA ASP A 330 -5.58 4.88 11.20
C ASP A 330 -4.57 4.30 12.19
N LEU A 331 -4.91 4.27 13.46
CA LEU A 331 -4.25 3.49 14.49
C LEU A 331 -5.16 2.34 14.92
N ALA A 332 -4.76 1.10 14.67
CA ALA A 332 -5.50 -0.06 15.15
C ALA A 332 -5.37 -0.19 16.67
N MET A 333 -6.48 -0.40 17.35
CA MET A 333 -6.55 -0.57 18.80
C MET A 333 -7.23 -1.89 19.17
N ALA A 334 -6.61 -2.65 20.05
CA ALA A 334 -7.24 -3.79 20.72
C ALA A 334 -7.24 -3.57 22.23
N LYS A 335 -8.42 -3.49 22.83
CA LYS A 335 -8.62 -3.39 24.29
C LYS A 335 -9.22 -4.70 24.78
N ILE A 336 -8.46 -5.42 25.62
CA ILE A 336 -8.80 -6.74 26.11
C ILE A 336 -8.98 -6.64 27.63
N ASP A 337 -10.23 -6.66 28.07
CA ASP A 337 -10.56 -6.65 29.48
C ASP A 337 -10.33 -8.03 30.09
N VAL A 338 -9.54 -8.08 31.17
CA VAL A 338 -9.19 -9.33 31.87
C VAL A 338 -9.49 -9.23 33.37
N GLU A 339 -9.91 -10.36 33.94
CA GLU A 339 -10.19 -10.50 35.37
C GLU A 339 -9.62 -11.83 35.88
N LYS A 340 -9.08 -11.84 37.11
CA LYS A 340 -8.64 -13.07 37.74
C LYS A 340 -9.82 -13.91 38.23
N ASP A 341 -9.81 -15.19 37.86
CA ASP A 341 -10.77 -16.15 38.42
C ASP A 341 -10.46 -16.49 39.88
N ALA A 342 -11.27 -17.35 40.49
CA ALA A 342 -11.10 -17.76 41.87
C ALA A 342 -9.76 -18.50 42.14
N SER A 343 -9.09 -19.00 41.11
CA SER A 343 -7.77 -19.63 41.21
C SER A 343 -6.62 -18.63 41.05
N GLY A 344 -6.93 -17.36 40.74
CA GLY A 344 -5.95 -16.32 40.48
C GLY A 344 -5.45 -16.28 39.03
N LYS A 345 -6.04 -17.06 38.12
CA LYS A 345 -5.70 -17.09 36.70
C LYS A 345 -6.47 -15.99 35.94
N TRP A 346 -5.76 -15.28 35.05
CA TRP A 346 -6.39 -14.29 34.19
C TRP A 346 -7.35 -14.92 33.18
N LYS A 347 -8.47 -14.26 32.97
CA LYS A 347 -9.52 -14.61 32.01
C LYS A 347 -9.93 -13.39 31.24
N ILE A 348 -10.08 -13.53 29.93
CA ILE A 348 -10.64 -12.49 29.06
C ILE A 348 -12.13 -12.36 29.35
N VAL A 349 -12.58 -11.15 29.62
CA VAL A 349 -13.99 -10.81 29.89
C VAL A 349 -14.63 -10.18 28.68
N ASP A 350 -13.87 -9.29 27.99
CA ASP A 350 -14.34 -8.60 26.78
C ASP A 350 -13.14 -8.23 25.88
N THR A 351 -13.40 -8.06 24.58
CA THR A 351 -12.43 -7.58 23.61
C THR A 351 -13.07 -6.58 22.67
N THR A 352 -12.58 -5.35 22.70
CA THR A 352 -13.01 -4.26 21.82
C THR A 352 -11.91 -3.92 20.83
N LEU A 353 -12.25 -3.90 19.54
CA LEU A 353 -11.36 -3.45 18.45
C LEU A 353 -11.88 -2.14 17.87
N SER A 354 -10.98 -1.23 17.51
CA SER A 354 -11.31 0.03 16.82
C SER A 354 -10.13 0.54 16.01
N ASN A 355 -10.39 1.06 14.83
CA ASN A 355 -9.44 1.87 14.07
C ASN A 355 -9.70 3.35 14.42
N LEU A 356 -8.66 4.05 14.87
CA LEU A 356 -8.74 5.47 15.23
C LEU A 356 -8.24 6.29 14.04
N ASP A 357 -9.18 6.91 13.33
CA ASP A 357 -8.96 7.71 12.14
C ASP A 357 -8.14 8.97 12.44
N THR A 358 -7.14 9.28 11.61
CA THR A 358 -6.26 10.44 11.75
C THR A 358 -6.74 11.68 11.00
N LYS A 359 -7.80 11.60 10.20
CA LYS A 359 -8.23 12.63 9.24
C LYS A 359 -8.39 14.04 9.82
N GLU A 360 -8.94 14.16 11.01
CA GLU A 360 -9.16 15.44 11.68
C GLU A 360 -8.13 15.71 12.80
N ILE A 361 -7.08 14.89 12.87
CA ILE A 361 -6.06 14.97 13.91
C ILE A 361 -4.92 15.86 13.45
N ALA A 362 -4.55 16.84 14.26
CA ALA A 362 -3.36 17.66 14.00
C ALA A 362 -2.07 16.83 14.15
N GLU A 363 -1.06 17.13 13.34
CA GLU A 363 0.27 16.54 13.52
C GLU A 363 0.87 16.93 14.89
N ASN A 364 1.60 16.01 15.51
CA ASN A 364 2.34 16.28 16.74
C ASN A 364 3.49 17.25 16.48
N GLN A 365 3.40 18.44 17.06
CA GLN A 365 4.34 19.53 16.77
C GLN A 365 5.78 19.20 17.18
N ASN A 366 5.99 18.46 18.27
CA ASN A 366 7.34 18.08 18.69
C ASN A 366 8.00 17.16 17.66
N MET A 367 7.24 16.19 17.14
CA MET A 367 7.71 15.28 16.12
C MET A 367 7.88 15.98 14.76
N VAL A 368 7.00 16.94 14.42
CA VAL A 368 7.14 17.81 13.26
C VAL A 368 8.46 18.59 13.31
N ASP A 369 8.78 19.18 14.45
CA ASP A 369 10.00 19.96 14.63
C ASP A 369 11.25 19.07 14.60
N GLU A 370 11.20 17.87 15.20
CA GLU A 370 12.30 16.90 15.23
C GLU A 370 12.70 16.46 13.81
N TYR A 371 11.71 16.14 12.98
CA TYR A 371 11.94 15.62 11.63
C TYR A 371 11.79 16.67 10.52
N GLN A 372 11.88 17.97 10.85
CA GLN A 372 11.75 19.05 9.87
C GLN A 372 12.84 18.99 8.79
N ASP A 373 14.06 18.61 9.14
CA ASP A 373 15.16 18.46 8.16
C ASP A 373 14.87 17.36 7.13
N ILE A 374 14.37 16.22 7.59
CA ILE A 374 13.96 15.10 6.71
C ILE A 374 12.87 15.57 5.74
N HIS A 375 11.84 16.25 6.24
CA HIS A 375 10.78 16.81 5.40
C HIS A 375 11.33 17.82 4.38
N THR A 376 12.17 18.77 4.81
CA THR A 376 12.73 19.79 3.93
C THR A 376 13.54 19.14 2.80
N ARG A 377 14.42 18.20 3.12
CA ARG A 377 15.22 17.47 2.13
C ARG A 377 14.34 16.69 1.13
N SER A 378 13.28 16.06 1.60
CA SER A 378 12.34 15.35 0.72
C SER A 378 11.58 16.28 -0.23
N VAL A 379 11.17 17.47 0.27
CA VAL A 379 10.51 18.51 -0.55
C VAL A 379 11.50 19.09 -1.58
N ASP A 380 12.72 19.40 -1.16
CA ASP A 380 13.74 19.97 -2.03
C ASP A 380 14.10 18.99 -3.16
N ASP A 381 14.25 17.70 -2.84
CA ASP A 381 14.48 16.65 -3.83
C ASP A 381 13.29 16.52 -4.78
N ALA A 382 12.07 16.43 -4.23
CA ALA A 382 10.86 16.30 -5.04
C ALA A 382 10.69 17.46 -6.06
N ARG A 383 11.09 18.67 -5.68
CA ARG A 383 10.99 19.90 -6.50
C ARG A 383 12.20 20.15 -7.39
N GLU A 384 13.21 19.32 -7.36
CA GLU A 384 14.35 19.46 -8.27
C GLU A 384 13.89 19.45 -9.73
N THR A 385 14.15 20.54 -10.46
CA THR A 385 13.80 20.64 -11.88
C THR A 385 14.82 19.87 -12.73
N LEU A 386 14.33 18.90 -13.47
CA LEU A 386 15.14 18.02 -14.34
C LEU A 386 15.12 18.46 -15.81
N GLY A 387 14.12 19.25 -16.21
CA GLY A 387 13.95 19.69 -17.59
C GLY A 387 12.60 20.34 -17.86
N LYS A 388 12.21 20.38 -19.13
CA LYS A 388 10.92 20.93 -19.57
C LYS A 388 10.06 19.86 -20.25
N VAL A 389 8.74 20.05 -20.18
CA VAL A 389 7.77 19.26 -20.95
C VAL A 389 7.36 20.06 -22.18
N ASP A 390 7.45 19.45 -23.36
CA ASP A 390 7.01 19.99 -24.64
C ASP A 390 5.85 19.15 -25.17
N GLY A 391 4.66 19.74 -25.16
CA GLY A 391 3.39 19.13 -25.53
C GLY A 391 2.67 18.40 -24.39
N ASP A 392 1.37 18.15 -24.60
CA ASP A 392 0.50 17.46 -23.62
C ASP A 392 0.58 15.94 -23.80
N PHE A 393 1.07 15.24 -22.78
CA PHE A 393 1.26 13.77 -22.79
C PHE A 393 -0.05 13.00 -22.69
N VAL A 394 -1.09 13.62 -22.14
CA VAL A 394 -2.45 13.12 -22.22
C VAL A 394 -3.29 14.19 -22.90
N ASN A 395 -3.53 14.02 -24.20
CA ASN A 395 -4.27 14.97 -25.01
C ASN A 395 -5.63 15.31 -24.41
N GLY A 396 -5.84 16.59 -24.06
CA GLY A 396 -7.08 17.09 -23.47
C GLY A 396 -7.36 16.53 -22.06
N GLY A 397 -6.41 15.84 -21.44
CA GLY A 397 -6.44 15.52 -20.02
C GLY A 397 -5.64 16.58 -19.26
N GLY A 398 -6.15 17.04 -18.15
CA GLY A 398 -5.40 17.97 -17.33
C GLY A 398 -6.29 18.88 -16.51
N ALA A 399 -5.71 19.48 -15.44
CA ALA A 399 -6.40 20.52 -14.72
C ALA A 399 -6.58 21.75 -15.63
N ASP A 400 -7.75 22.32 -15.59
CA ASP A 400 -7.97 23.65 -16.17
C ASP A 400 -7.22 24.65 -15.30
N GLU A 401 -6.24 25.37 -15.88
CA GLU A 401 -5.46 26.37 -15.13
C GLU A 401 -6.31 27.41 -14.42
N ALA A 402 -7.50 27.69 -14.97
CA ALA A 402 -8.41 28.69 -14.41
C ALA A 402 -9.24 28.14 -13.23
N THR A 403 -9.53 26.84 -13.20
CA THR A 403 -10.44 26.22 -12.24
C THR A 403 -9.81 25.12 -11.42
N ASN A 404 -8.58 24.70 -11.76
CA ASN A 404 -7.87 23.57 -11.18
C ASN A 404 -8.67 22.24 -11.27
N GLU A 405 -9.48 22.09 -12.31
CA GLU A 405 -10.35 20.93 -12.55
C GLU A 405 -9.73 19.99 -13.56
N ASP A 406 -9.67 18.71 -13.24
CA ASP A 406 -9.26 17.67 -14.19
C ASP A 406 -10.40 17.39 -15.19
N TYR A 407 -10.08 17.38 -16.47
CA TYR A 407 -11.01 17.04 -17.52
C TYR A 407 -10.34 16.13 -18.56
N PHE A 408 -11.16 15.38 -19.26
CA PHE A 408 -10.73 14.51 -20.34
C PHE A 408 -11.45 14.89 -21.63
N VAL A 409 -10.77 14.68 -22.75
CA VAL A 409 -11.38 14.78 -24.05
C VAL A 409 -11.79 13.37 -24.47
N ASP A 410 -13.06 13.18 -24.88
CA ASP A 410 -13.48 11.90 -25.43
C ASP A 410 -12.87 11.66 -26.81
N ASP A 411 -13.08 10.46 -27.34
CA ASP A 411 -12.64 10.02 -28.66
C ASP A 411 -13.24 10.84 -29.83
N LEU A 412 -14.26 11.68 -29.56
CA LEU A 412 -14.84 12.63 -30.52
C LEU A 412 -14.26 14.05 -30.38
N GLY A 413 -13.29 14.27 -29.48
CA GLY A 413 -12.71 15.57 -29.21
C GLY A 413 -13.58 16.48 -28.31
N THR A 414 -14.59 15.92 -27.65
CA THR A 414 -15.44 16.65 -26.71
C THR A 414 -14.81 16.69 -25.32
N ARG A 415 -14.72 17.89 -24.76
CA ARG A 415 -14.21 18.10 -23.43
C ARG A 415 -15.20 17.57 -22.37
N LEU A 416 -14.82 16.55 -21.64
CA LEU A 416 -15.67 15.90 -20.65
C LEU A 416 -15.01 15.93 -19.27
N TYR A 417 -15.82 16.11 -18.24
CA TYR A 417 -15.40 15.90 -16.87
C TYR A 417 -15.66 14.46 -16.49
N SER A 418 -14.60 13.76 -16.14
CA SER A 418 -14.63 12.35 -15.76
C SER A 418 -13.52 12.06 -14.78
N THR A 419 -13.73 11.10 -13.88
CA THR A 419 -12.68 10.56 -13.02
C THR A 419 -11.92 9.40 -13.65
N ILE A 420 -12.31 8.96 -14.87
CA ILE A 420 -11.52 7.98 -15.62
C ILE A 420 -10.33 8.70 -16.24
N HIS A 421 -9.12 8.27 -15.84
CA HIS A 421 -7.92 8.75 -16.50
C HIS A 421 -7.88 8.26 -17.96
N LYS A 422 -7.65 9.19 -18.90
CA LYS A 422 -7.71 8.89 -20.33
C LYS A 422 -6.72 7.80 -20.75
N ALA A 423 -5.51 7.79 -20.16
CA ALA A 423 -4.51 6.78 -20.43
C ALA A 423 -4.95 5.35 -20.06
N LYS A 424 -6.01 5.15 -19.28
CA LYS A 424 -6.59 3.82 -19.03
C LYS A 424 -7.47 3.30 -20.15
N VAL A 425 -7.96 4.16 -21.01
CA VAL A 425 -8.97 3.82 -22.05
C VAL A 425 -8.53 4.15 -23.47
N GLN A 426 -7.41 4.82 -23.61
CA GLN A 426 -6.79 5.19 -24.88
C GLN A 426 -5.28 5.10 -24.77
N ASP A 427 -4.66 4.89 -25.92
CA ASP A 427 -3.22 5.07 -26.10
C ASP A 427 -2.77 6.50 -25.78
N SER A 428 -1.64 6.67 -25.11
CA SER A 428 -1.18 7.98 -24.64
C SER A 428 0.32 8.08 -24.46
N ALA A 429 0.92 9.19 -24.89
CA ALA A 429 2.33 9.48 -24.70
C ALA A 429 2.78 9.36 -23.23
N LEU A 430 1.87 9.51 -22.25
CA LEU A 430 2.20 9.37 -20.84
C LEU A 430 2.66 7.95 -20.49
N ILE A 431 1.95 6.93 -20.97
CA ILE A 431 2.34 5.53 -20.74
C ILE A 431 3.45 5.12 -21.70
N ASP A 432 3.41 5.60 -22.94
CA ASP A 432 4.45 5.35 -23.94
C ASP A 432 5.83 5.79 -23.46
N LEU A 433 5.93 6.86 -22.66
CA LEU A 433 7.19 7.30 -22.05
C LEU A 433 7.81 6.20 -21.17
N ILE A 434 7.01 5.58 -20.30
CA ILE A 434 7.47 4.47 -19.47
C ILE A 434 7.89 3.31 -20.35
N GLN A 435 7.02 2.90 -21.26
CA GLN A 435 7.17 1.74 -22.12
C GLN A 435 8.32 1.89 -23.11
N PHE A 436 8.54 3.09 -23.64
CA PHE A 436 9.69 3.39 -24.47
C PHE A 436 11.00 3.20 -23.70
N ILE A 437 11.09 3.76 -22.47
CA ILE A 437 12.29 3.63 -21.63
C ILE A 437 12.53 2.16 -21.28
N GLU A 438 11.49 1.41 -20.95
CA GLU A 438 11.59 -0.02 -20.67
C GLU A 438 12.15 -0.80 -21.88
N ARG A 439 11.68 -0.50 -23.10
CA ARG A 439 12.18 -1.13 -24.33
C ARG A 439 13.61 -0.71 -24.67
N GLU A 440 13.92 0.57 -24.56
CA GLU A 440 15.26 1.10 -24.82
C GLU A 440 16.30 0.48 -23.90
N LYS A 441 16.00 0.40 -22.61
CA LYS A 441 16.96 -0.12 -21.62
C LYS A 441 17.11 -1.64 -21.69
N SER A 442 16.03 -2.39 -21.94
CA SER A 442 16.06 -3.86 -21.96
C SER A 442 16.42 -4.44 -23.32
N GLY A 443 16.18 -3.73 -24.43
CA GLY A 443 16.25 -4.27 -25.79
C GLY A 443 15.07 -5.20 -26.13
N ALA A 444 13.95 -5.06 -25.41
CA ALA A 444 12.69 -5.70 -25.75
C ALA A 444 12.00 -5.00 -26.93
N THR A 445 11.13 -5.69 -27.65
CA THR A 445 10.32 -5.11 -28.73
C THR A 445 8.92 -4.73 -28.27
N ILE A 446 8.44 -5.33 -27.19
CA ILE A 446 7.16 -5.06 -26.54
C ILE A 446 7.44 -4.67 -25.07
N SER A 447 6.65 -3.77 -24.52
CA SER A 447 6.65 -3.46 -23.09
C SER A 447 5.26 -3.47 -22.49
N ALA A 448 5.17 -3.70 -21.18
CA ALA A 448 3.94 -3.74 -20.41
C ALA A 448 4.06 -2.86 -19.17
N ALA A 449 3.27 -1.80 -19.11
CA ALA A 449 3.25 -0.86 -17.97
C ALA A 449 1.84 -0.46 -17.58
N ALA A 450 1.62 -0.20 -16.29
CA ALA A 450 0.36 0.30 -15.75
C ALA A 450 0.41 1.82 -15.51
N LEU A 451 -0.75 2.46 -15.47
CA LEU A 451 -0.90 3.78 -14.87
C LEU A 451 -1.00 3.61 -13.35
N PHE A 452 0.02 4.01 -12.61
CA PHE A 452 0.10 3.81 -11.17
C PHE A 452 -0.55 4.92 -10.33
N SER A 453 -0.82 6.08 -10.94
CA SER A 453 -1.46 7.22 -10.28
C SER A 453 -2.44 7.92 -11.20
N ASP A 454 -3.69 8.06 -10.78
CA ASP A 454 -4.72 8.79 -11.53
C ASP A 454 -4.48 10.31 -11.52
N THR A 455 -3.50 10.79 -10.75
CA THR A 455 -3.07 12.20 -10.75
C THR A 455 -1.89 12.47 -11.68
N SER A 456 -1.30 11.43 -12.30
CA SER A 456 -0.20 11.59 -13.24
C SER A 456 -0.64 12.30 -14.51
N ASN A 457 0.03 13.38 -14.85
CA ASN A 457 -0.05 14.02 -16.15
C ASN A 457 1.17 14.91 -16.39
N LEU A 458 1.54 15.10 -17.65
CA LEU A 458 2.64 15.96 -18.08
C LEU A 458 2.08 16.92 -19.13
N ARG A 459 2.24 18.23 -18.90
CA ARG A 459 1.59 19.28 -19.69
C ARG A 459 2.61 20.16 -20.40
N ASP A 460 2.20 20.69 -21.54
CA ASP A 460 3.00 21.61 -22.31
C ASP A 460 3.48 22.80 -21.47
N GLY A 461 4.80 23.05 -21.54
CA GLY A 461 5.47 24.16 -20.90
C GLY A 461 5.76 24.02 -19.41
N GLN A 462 5.30 22.96 -18.74
CA GLN A 462 5.64 22.76 -17.32
C GLN A 462 7.12 22.43 -17.13
N ASP A 463 7.66 22.76 -15.95
CA ASP A 463 8.93 22.18 -15.48
C ASP A 463 8.69 20.72 -15.14
N TYR A 464 9.52 19.83 -15.69
CA TYR A 464 9.57 18.46 -15.23
C TYR A 464 10.40 18.41 -13.94
N GLN A 465 9.76 18.08 -12.84
CA GLN A 465 10.39 17.94 -11.53
C GLN A 465 10.57 16.45 -11.18
N ARG A 466 11.48 16.14 -10.26
CA ARG A 466 11.72 14.75 -9.83
C ARG A 466 10.45 14.07 -9.32
N LYS A 467 9.58 14.81 -8.64
CA LYS A 467 8.26 14.32 -8.20
C LYS A 467 7.38 13.80 -9.35
N ASP A 468 7.53 14.36 -10.56
CA ASP A 468 6.73 13.92 -11.70
C ASP A 468 7.10 12.48 -12.09
N SER A 469 8.38 12.08 -11.99
CA SER A 469 8.79 10.68 -12.13
C SER A 469 8.18 9.80 -11.04
N ALA A 470 8.14 10.26 -9.79
CA ALA A 470 7.57 9.53 -8.66
C ALA A 470 6.04 9.41 -8.77
N ASN A 471 5.36 10.43 -9.30
CA ASN A 471 3.92 10.38 -9.56
C ASN A 471 3.58 9.49 -10.75
N LEU A 472 4.43 9.50 -11.80
CA LEU A 472 4.26 8.67 -12.98
C LEU A 472 4.54 7.19 -12.68
N TYR A 473 5.62 6.90 -11.94
CA TYR A 473 6.04 5.57 -11.58
C TYR A 473 6.31 5.46 -10.07
N LYS A 474 5.30 5.03 -9.34
CA LYS A 474 5.25 5.09 -7.87
C LYS A 474 6.18 4.11 -7.16
N TYR A 475 6.48 2.98 -7.78
CA TYR A 475 7.16 1.84 -7.15
C TYR A 475 8.64 1.75 -7.55
N ASP A 476 9.47 1.18 -6.67
CA ASP A 476 10.91 0.97 -6.92
C ASP A 476 11.19 -0.37 -7.62
N ASN A 477 10.39 -0.70 -8.64
CA ASN A 477 10.54 -1.95 -9.36
C ASN A 477 11.74 -1.91 -10.32
N ALA A 478 12.54 -2.99 -10.34
CA ALA A 478 13.50 -3.23 -11.38
C ALA A 478 12.84 -3.55 -12.72
N LEU A 479 13.57 -3.35 -13.81
CA LEU A 479 13.14 -3.68 -15.17
C LEU A 479 13.59 -5.08 -15.55
N ILE A 480 12.67 -5.93 -15.97
CA ILE A 480 12.92 -7.30 -16.42
C ILE A 480 12.55 -7.45 -17.88
N GLY A 481 13.46 -8.00 -18.69
CA GLY A 481 13.20 -8.41 -20.06
C GLY A 481 13.09 -9.93 -20.15
N VAL A 482 11.98 -10.43 -20.69
CA VAL A 482 11.68 -11.87 -20.79
C VAL A 482 11.36 -12.32 -22.22
N ASN A 483 11.72 -13.55 -22.54
CA ASN A 483 11.23 -14.24 -23.72
C ASN A 483 9.87 -14.89 -23.38
N ILE A 484 8.81 -14.49 -24.06
CA ILE A 484 7.46 -14.99 -23.84
C ILE A 484 6.90 -15.63 -25.11
N THR A 485 6.19 -16.76 -24.99
CA THR A 485 5.46 -17.32 -26.13
C THR A 485 4.25 -16.47 -26.48
N GLY A 486 3.82 -16.45 -27.75
CA GLY A 486 2.65 -15.69 -28.15
C GLY A 486 1.38 -16.15 -27.43
N ALA A 487 1.25 -17.45 -27.13
CA ALA A 487 0.14 -17.96 -26.35
C ALA A 487 0.12 -17.34 -24.93
N HIS A 488 1.24 -17.35 -24.21
CA HIS A 488 1.34 -16.76 -22.89
C HIS A 488 1.25 -15.23 -22.91
N LEU A 489 1.78 -14.56 -23.95
CA LEU A 489 1.58 -13.12 -24.13
C LEU A 489 0.08 -12.79 -24.18
N LYS A 490 -0.67 -13.55 -24.96
CA LYS A 490 -2.14 -13.37 -25.04
C LYS A 490 -2.82 -13.66 -23.70
N GLU A 491 -2.44 -14.71 -22.99
CA GLU A 491 -2.98 -14.99 -21.65
C GLU A 491 -2.69 -13.86 -20.67
N TYR A 492 -1.48 -13.31 -20.68
CA TYR A 492 -1.14 -12.15 -19.86
C TYR A 492 -2.00 -10.93 -20.21
N MET A 493 -2.13 -10.61 -21.49
CA MET A 493 -2.99 -9.51 -21.93
C MET A 493 -4.45 -9.72 -21.51
N GLU A 494 -5.01 -10.92 -21.67
CA GLU A 494 -6.36 -11.25 -21.25
C GLU A 494 -6.54 -11.10 -19.72
N TRP A 495 -5.53 -11.50 -18.93
CA TRP A 495 -5.53 -11.31 -17.49
C TRP A 495 -5.55 -9.82 -17.14
N SER A 496 -4.74 -8.99 -17.78
CA SER A 496 -4.69 -7.53 -17.58
C SER A 496 -6.05 -6.88 -17.89
N TYR A 497 -6.64 -7.20 -19.03
CA TYR A 497 -7.93 -6.65 -19.46
C TYR A 497 -9.15 -7.21 -18.68
N ASN A 498 -8.95 -8.10 -17.71
CA ASN A 498 -9.98 -8.42 -16.72
C ASN A 498 -10.30 -7.24 -15.77
N TYR A 499 -9.50 -6.20 -15.81
CA TYR A 499 -9.75 -4.93 -15.12
C TYR A 499 -11.07 -4.28 -15.50
N PHE A 500 -11.59 -4.50 -16.70
CA PHE A 500 -12.90 -3.97 -17.15
C PHE A 500 -14.03 -4.97 -16.90
N ASN A 501 -15.20 -4.45 -16.58
CA ASN A 501 -16.42 -5.23 -16.65
C ASN A 501 -16.83 -5.47 -18.13
N THR A 502 -17.63 -6.51 -18.36
CA THR A 502 -18.21 -6.77 -19.68
C THR A 502 -19.21 -5.68 -20.03
N TYR A 503 -19.09 -5.11 -21.25
CA TYR A 503 -20.05 -4.16 -21.81
C TYR A 503 -21.49 -4.72 -21.79
N LYS A 504 -22.43 -3.88 -21.45
CA LYS A 504 -23.87 -4.16 -21.50
C LYS A 504 -24.56 -3.18 -22.43
N GLU A 505 -25.61 -3.66 -23.12
CA GLU A 505 -26.41 -2.82 -24.00
C GLU A 505 -26.90 -1.55 -23.27
N GLY A 506 -26.65 -0.39 -23.87
CA GLY A 506 -26.98 0.90 -23.30
C GLY A 506 -25.88 1.57 -22.48
N ASP A 507 -24.75 0.91 -22.23
CA ASP A 507 -23.63 1.50 -21.50
C ASP A 507 -23.13 2.77 -22.21
N LEU A 508 -22.90 3.82 -21.40
CA LEU A 508 -22.39 5.12 -21.85
C LEU A 508 -20.90 5.31 -21.59
N THR A 509 -20.28 4.43 -20.82
CA THR A 509 -18.85 4.38 -20.58
C THR A 509 -18.43 2.97 -20.18
N VAL A 510 -17.12 2.75 -20.07
CA VAL A 510 -16.58 1.51 -19.48
C VAL A 510 -16.83 1.52 -17.97
N SER A 511 -16.82 0.34 -17.36
CA SER A 511 -16.81 0.19 -15.92
C SER A 511 -15.73 -0.80 -15.51
N PHE A 512 -15.29 -0.71 -14.26
CA PHE A 512 -14.15 -1.43 -13.75
C PHE A 512 -14.57 -2.58 -12.83
N ASN A 513 -13.80 -3.67 -12.89
CA ASN A 513 -13.97 -4.81 -12.01
C ASN A 513 -13.41 -4.48 -10.61
N PRO A 514 -14.24 -4.41 -9.56
CA PRO A 514 -13.78 -4.04 -8.22
C PRO A 514 -12.84 -5.06 -7.57
N GLU A 515 -12.74 -6.27 -8.13
CA GLU A 515 -11.85 -7.32 -7.64
C GLU A 515 -10.44 -7.22 -8.24
N VAL A 516 -10.22 -6.32 -9.21
CA VAL A 516 -8.92 -6.12 -9.88
C VAL A 516 -8.39 -4.74 -9.54
N GLN A 517 -7.26 -4.71 -8.85
CA GLN A 517 -6.58 -3.47 -8.50
C GLN A 517 -6.04 -2.77 -9.76
N ALA A 518 -6.06 -1.43 -9.78
CA ALA A 518 -5.65 -0.63 -10.93
C ALA A 518 -4.19 -0.88 -11.35
N TYR A 519 -3.29 -1.14 -10.41
CA TYR A 519 -1.89 -1.49 -10.69
C TYR A 519 -1.72 -2.86 -11.36
N ASN A 520 -2.76 -3.67 -11.45
CA ASN A 520 -2.78 -4.94 -12.20
C ASN A 520 -3.27 -4.77 -13.64
N TYR A 521 -3.56 -3.55 -14.05
CA TYR A 521 -3.96 -3.24 -15.42
C TYR A 521 -2.76 -2.71 -16.20
N ASP A 522 -2.02 -3.61 -16.84
CA ASP A 522 -0.92 -3.28 -17.73
C ASP A 522 -1.41 -3.02 -19.16
N LEU A 523 -0.88 -1.98 -19.77
CA LEU A 523 -1.04 -1.61 -21.16
C LEU A 523 0.19 -2.10 -21.94
N PHE A 524 0.02 -2.44 -23.21
CA PHE A 524 1.09 -3.01 -24.02
C PHE A 524 1.41 -2.09 -25.20
N ASP A 525 2.71 -1.83 -25.41
CA ASP A 525 3.17 -0.96 -26.48
C ASP A 525 4.45 -1.48 -27.14
N GLY A 526 4.87 -0.82 -28.21
CA GLY A 526 6.01 -1.15 -29.04
C GLY A 526 5.59 -1.85 -30.33
N ALA A 527 6.30 -2.88 -30.71
CA ALA A 527 6.04 -3.61 -31.94
C ALA A 527 4.81 -4.56 -31.84
N ILE A 528 3.71 -4.09 -31.28
CA ILE A 528 2.47 -4.87 -31.13
C ILE A 528 1.24 -4.02 -31.52
N GLU A 529 0.31 -4.61 -32.25
CA GLU A 529 -1.01 -4.01 -32.56
C GLU A 529 -2.13 -4.93 -32.08
N TYR A 530 -3.11 -4.39 -31.35
CA TYR A 530 -4.22 -5.18 -30.84
C TYR A 530 -5.51 -4.37 -30.59
N THR A 531 -6.60 -5.08 -30.44
CA THR A 531 -7.89 -4.48 -30.04
C THR A 531 -8.50 -5.26 -28.87
N VAL A 532 -9.30 -4.57 -28.08
CA VAL A 532 -9.99 -5.14 -26.93
C VAL A 532 -11.50 -5.05 -27.13
N ASP A 533 -12.19 -6.18 -27.04
CA ASP A 533 -13.64 -6.28 -27.23
C ASP A 533 -14.34 -6.58 -25.89
N LEU A 534 -14.86 -5.56 -25.25
CA LEU A 534 -15.52 -5.66 -23.96
C LEU A 534 -16.93 -6.30 -24.04
N THR A 535 -17.45 -6.63 -25.24
CA THR A 535 -18.68 -7.43 -25.36
C THR A 535 -18.44 -8.90 -25.02
N LYS A 536 -17.17 -9.32 -25.05
CA LYS A 536 -16.78 -10.70 -24.75
C LYS A 536 -16.51 -10.89 -23.25
N PRO A 537 -16.65 -12.14 -22.77
CA PRO A 537 -16.28 -12.46 -21.40
C PRO A 537 -14.77 -12.24 -21.16
N ALA A 538 -14.37 -12.08 -19.90
CA ALA A 538 -12.97 -12.05 -19.51
C ALA A 538 -12.24 -13.32 -20.00
N GLY A 539 -11.02 -13.15 -20.50
CA GLY A 539 -10.24 -14.22 -21.11
C GLY A 539 -10.45 -14.43 -22.62
N GLU A 540 -11.37 -13.66 -23.26
CA GLU A 540 -11.65 -13.76 -24.70
C GLU A 540 -11.68 -12.39 -25.40
N ARG A 541 -11.16 -11.32 -24.75
CA ARG A 541 -11.34 -9.91 -25.16
C ARG A 541 -10.28 -9.41 -26.11
N VAL A 542 -9.06 -9.90 -25.98
CA VAL A 542 -7.90 -9.39 -26.69
C VAL A 542 -7.76 -10.05 -28.05
N ASP A 543 -7.58 -9.23 -29.09
CA ASP A 543 -7.30 -9.66 -30.45
C ASP A 543 -6.00 -9.01 -30.90
N ILE A 544 -4.89 -9.77 -30.81
CA ILE A 544 -3.56 -9.32 -31.25
C ILE A 544 -3.48 -9.52 -32.77
N THR A 545 -3.27 -8.45 -33.53
CA THR A 545 -3.23 -8.51 -35.00
C THR A 545 -1.83 -8.62 -35.54
N LEU A 546 -0.91 -7.81 -35.03
CA LEU A 546 0.48 -7.80 -35.47
C LEU A 546 1.44 -7.84 -34.28
N VAL A 547 2.60 -8.49 -34.47
CA VAL A 547 3.78 -8.34 -33.63
C VAL A 547 5.02 -8.34 -34.54
N ASP A 548 5.94 -7.39 -34.33
CA ASP A 548 7.11 -7.17 -35.18
C ASP A 548 6.73 -7.05 -36.67
N ASP A 549 5.69 -6.29 -36.99
CA ASP A 549 5.13 -6.09 -38.34
C ASP A 549 4.66 -7.38 -39.04
N LYS A 550 4.44 -8.43 -38.29
CA LYS A 550 3.96 -9.74 -38.78
C LYS A 550 2.65 -10.12 -38.12
N ALA A 551 1.84 -10.92 -38.83
CA ALA A 551 0.68 -11.51 -38.23
C ALA A 551 1.03 -12.24 -36.93
N PHE A 552 0.24 -12.03 -35.89
CA PHE A 552 0.47 -12.67 -34.59
C PHE A 552 0.51 -14.19 -34.70
N ASP A 553 1.55 -14.79 -34.14
CA ASP A 553 1.69 -16.26 -34.06
C ASP A 553 1.77 -16.68 -32.58
N PRO A 554 0.80 -17.43 -32.07
CA PRO A 554 0.80 -17.92 -30.70
C PRO A 554 1.97 -18.85 -30.36
N ASN A 555 2.64 -19.43 -31.36
CA ASN A 555 3.79 -20.31 -31.18
C ASN A 555 5.15 -19.61 -31.28
N ALA A 556 5.17 -18.35 -31.72
CA ALA A 556 6.40 -17.57 -31.77
C ALA A 556 6.83 -17.12 -30.36
N THR A 557 8.11 -16.80 -30.22
CA THR A 557 8.66 -16.19 -29.01
C THR A 557 8.91 -14.72 -29.26
N TYR A 558 8.44 -13.89 -28.34
CA TYR A 558 8.57 -12.43 -28.38
C TYR A 558 9.39 -11.93 -27.19
N LYS A 559 10.00 -10.75 -27.33
CA LYS A 559 10.75 -10.10 -26.27
C LYS A 559 9.87 -9.05 -25.58
N LEU A 560 9.57 -9.27 -24.31
CA LEU A 560 8.71 -8.42 -23.48
C LEU A 560 9.51 -7.78 -22.34
N ALA A 561 9.35 -6.47 -22.15
CA ALA A 561 9.80 -5.73 -20.97
C ALA A 561 8.63 -5.54 -19.99
N LEU A 562 8.90 -5.71 -18.72
CA LEU A 562 7.92 -5.53 -17.63
C LEU A 562 8.66 -5.27 -16.32
N ASN A 563 7.93 -4.86 -15.28
CA ASN A 563 8.53 -4.65 -13.99
C ASN A 563 8.73 -5.96 -13.18
N SER A 564 9.69 -5.92 -12.23
CA SER A 564 10.05 -7.06 -11.39
C SER A 564 8.89 -7.60 -10.57
N TYR A 565 8.01 -6.73 -10.06
CA TYR A 565 6.82 -7.16 -9.33
C TYR A 565 5.89 -8.01 -10.21
N ARG A 566 5.60 -7.56 -11.44
CA ARG A 566 4.78 -8.32 -12.39
C ARG A 566 5.45 -9.64 -12.78
N PHE A 567 6.76 -9.62 -12.95
CA PHE A 567 7.52 -10.83 -13.21
C PHE A 567 7.32 -11.87 -12.12
N GLY A 568 7.53 -11.51 -10.86
CA GLY A 568 7.46 -12.43 -9.73
C GLY A 568 6.03 -12.86 -9.38
N THR A 569 5.10 -11.89 -9.27
CA THR A 569 3.74 -12.16 -8.75
C THR A 569 2.86 -12.88 -9.75
N GLN A 570 2.79 -12.43 -10.99
CA GLN A 570 1.85 -12.95 -11.96
C GLN A 570 2.54 -13.83 -13.01
N GLY A 571 3.66 -13.38 -13.55
CA GLY A 571 4.32 -14.07 -14.66
C GLY A 571 4.81 -15.45 -14.29
N VAL A 572 5.60 -15.56 -13.24
CA VAL A 572 6.13 -16.85 -12.74
C VAL A 572 5.01 -17.70 -12.14
N THR A 573 4.12 -17.08 -11.35
CA THR A 573 3.02 -17.78 -10.68
C THR A 573 2.03 -18.41 -11.66
N ASN A 574 1.68 -17.69 -12.73
CA ASN A 574 0.80 -18.22 -13.78
C ASN A 574 1.54 -19.10 -14.80
N GLY A 575 2.85 -19.21 -14.70
CA GLY A 575 3.67 -20.01 -15.61
C GLY A 575 3.79 -19.44 -17.02
N TRP A 576 3.63 -18.12 -17.19
CA TRP A 576 3.81 -17.46 -18.50
C TRP A 576 5.26 -17.44 -18.91
N PHE A 577 6.18 -17.36 -17.95
CA PHE A 577 7.63 -17.45 -18.13
C PHE A 577 8.30 -17.91 -16.82
N THR A 578 9.56 -18.24 -16.93
CA THR A 578 10.43 -18.68 -15.83
C THR A 578 11.67 -17.78 -15.71
N LYS A 579 12.49 -17.99 -14.70
CA LYS A 579 13.79 -17.30 -14.57
C LYS A 579 14.73 -17.58 -15.76
N ASP A 580 14.61 -18.75 -16.40
CA ASP A 580 15.43 -19.11 -17.56
C ASP A 580 15.05 -18.33 -18.83
N ASP A 581 13.87 -17.72 -18.86
CA ASP A 581 13.41 -16.88 -19.97
C ASP A 581 13.89 -15.43 -19.87
N VAL A 582 14.49 -15.03 -18.76
CA VAL A 582 15.00 -13.67 -18.54
C VAL A 582 16.24 -13.42 -19.42
N PHE A 583 16.19 -12.37 -20.23
CA PHE A 583 17.33 -11.94 -21.04
C PHE A 583 17.92 -10.59 -20.59
N TYR A 584 17.19 -9.86 -19.75
CA TYR A 584 17.61 -8.58 -19.16
C TYR A 584 17.05 -8.46 -17.74
N ASP A 585 17.88 -8.01 -16.83
CA ASP A 585 17.53 -7.71 -15.45
C ASP A 585 18.33 -6.48 -15.00
N SER A 586 17.64 -5.45 -14.53
CA SER A 586 18.28 -4.21 -14.09
C SER A 586 18.66 -4.18 -12.61
N SER A 587 18.39 -5.21 -11.85
CA SER A 587 18.62 -5.22 -10.39
C SER A 587 20.07 -4.91 -10.01
N ASP A 588 21.04 -5.40 -10.82
CA ASP A 588 22.47 -5.13 -10.65
C ASP A 588 22.98 -3.89 -11.42
N ALA A 589 22.06 -3.13 -12.06
CA ALA A 589 22.45 -1.96 -12.84
C ALA A 589 22.73 -0.75 -11.94
N THR A 590 23.50 0.23 -12.46
CA THR A 590 23.75 1.51 -11.77
C THR A 590 22.44 2.28 -11.47
N VAL A 591 21.43 2.09 -12.31
CA VAL A 591 20.08 2.66 -12.16
C VAL A 591 19.09 1.49 -12.25
N PRO A 592 18.79 0.82 -11.15
CA PRO A 592 17.99 -0.40 -11.18
C PRO A 592 16.48 -0.14 -11.35
N ALA A 593 15.93 0.89 -10.69
CA ALA A 593 14.49 1.14 -10.68
C ALA A 593 14.01 1.86 -11.95
N ILE A 594 12.87 1.43 -12.50
CA ILE A 594 12.25 2.05 -13.69
C ILE A 594 11.99 3.55 -13.47
N ARG A 595 11.51 3.95 -12.28
CA ARG A 595 11.34 5.36 -11.94
C ARG A 595 12.62 6.17 -12.10
N ASP A 596 13.73 5.62 -11.64
CA ASP A 596 15.04 6.29 -11.73
C ASP A 596 15.56 6.30 -13.15
N MET A 597 15.24 5.29 -13.98
CA MET A 597 15.50 5.31 -15.41
C MET A 597 14.74 6.43 -16.12
N ILE A 598 13.47 6.67 -15.75
CA ILE A 598 12.67 7.80 -16.25
C ILE A 598 13.34 9.12 -15.84
N THR A 599 13.71 9.26 -14.58
CA THR A 599 14.40 10.43 -14.04
C THR A 599 15.72 10.70 -14.78
N ALA A 600 16.52 9.66 -15.00
CA ALA A 600 17.79 9.75 -15.73
C ALA A 600 17.58 10.15 -17.20
N TYR A 601 16.59 9.57 -17.87
CA TYR A 601 16.25 9.90 -19.26
C TYR A 601 15.87 11.39 -19.39
N VAL A 602 14.96 11.86 -18.54
CA VAL A 602 14.53 13.28 -18.54
C VAL A 602 15.71 14.22 -18.27
N THR A 603 16.57 13.87 -17.32
CA THR A 603 17.75 14.67 -16.94
C THR A 603 18.74 14.72 -18.11
N GLU A 604 19.03 13.59 -18.76
CA GLU A 604 19.96 13.49 -19.89
C GLU A 604 19.51 14.33 -21.09
N HIS A 605 18.17 14.37 -21.34
CA HIS A 605 17.58 15.11 -22.46
C HIS A 605 17.16 16.55 -22.08
N ASN A 606 17.35 16.95 -20.81
CA ASN A 606 16.91 18.24 -20.26
C ASN A 606 15.41 18.50 -20.50
N GLY A 607 14.62 17.44 -20.44
CA GLY A 607 13.17 17.45 -20.63
C GLY A 607 12.66 16.31 -21.49
N ILE A 608 11.41 16.41 -21.89
CA ILE A 608 10.70 15.45 -22.75
C ILE A 608 9.77 16.17 -23.72
N SER A 609 9.56 15.58 -24.90
CA SER A 609 8.68 16.13 -25.93
C SER A 609 7.79 15.05 -26.53
N ILE A 610 6.49 15.32 -26.71
CA ILE A 610 5.60 14.45 -27.49
C ILE A 610 5.94 14.41 -28.97
N ASN A 611 6.79 15.33 -29.46
CA ASN A 611 7.28 15.33 -30.83
C ASN A 611 8.49 14.39 -31.01
N ASP A 612 8.99 13.78 -29.94
CA ASP A 612 9.94 12.69 -30.05
C ASP A 612 9.29 11.54 -30.82
N GLU A 613 9.97 11.07 -31.86
CA GLU A 613 9.45 10.01 -32.74
C GLU A 613 9.13 8.70 -31.99
N HIS A 614 9.75 8.50 -30.82
CA HIS A 614 9.55 7.32 -29.97
C HIS A 614 8.36 7.45 -29.00
N LEU A 615 7.87 8.68 -28.77
CA LEU A 615 6.73 9.00 -27.88
C LEU A 615 5.50 9.44 -28.68
N ASN A 616 5.61 9.48 -30.01
CA ASN A 616 4.49 9.80 -30.86
C ASN A 616 3.59 8.57 -30.96
N THR A 617 2.49 8.62 -30.24
CA THR A 617 1.54 7.52 -30.12
C THR A 617 1.10 7.01 -31.49
N THR A 618 1.37 5.73 -31.73
CA THR A 618 0.98 5.06 -32.98
C THR A 618 -0.48 4.62 -32.96
N ASN A 619 -1.22 4.83 -31.84
CA ASN A 619 -2.53 4.24 -31.58
C ASN A 619 -2.53 2.73 -31.87
N ASN A 620 -1.57 2.03 -31.30
CA ASN A 620 -1.33 0.62 -31.53
C ASN A 620 -2.41 -0.27 -30.88
N TRP A 621 -3.26 0.28 -30.00
CA TRP A 621 -4.35 -0.45 -29.39
C TRP A 621 -5.64 0.38 -29.24
N GLN A 622 -6.78 -0.31 -29.12
CA GLN A 622 -8.09 0.32 -28.99
C GLN A 622 -9.10 -0.59 -28.27
N ILE A 623 -9.92 -0.01 -27.40
CA ILE A 623 -11.16 -0.63 -26.93
C ILE A 623 -12.25 -0.43 -27.99
N LYS A 624 -12.75 -1.51 -28.59
CA LYS A 624 -13.71 -1.45 -29.72
C LYS A 624 -14.96 -0.66 -29.39
N GLN A 625 -15.48 -0.74 -28.17
CA GLN A 625 -16.72 -0.07 -27.76
C GLN A 625 -16.56 1.44 -27.66
N LEU A 626 -15.35 1.93 -27.41
CA LEU A 626 -15.02 3.37 -27.35
C LEU A 626 -14.64 3.95 -28.72
N ALA A 627 -14.37 3.11 -29.72
CA ALA A 627 -14.10 3.57 -31.08
C ALA A 627 -15.25 4.45 -31.64
N PRO A 628 -15.01 5.37 -32.60
CA PRO A 628 -16.05 6.22 -33.14
C PRO A 628 -17.28 5.48 -33.66
N SER A 629 -17.10 4.26 -34.16
CA SER A 629 -18.17 3.36 -34.59
C SER A 629 -18.62 2.36 -33.52
N GLY A 630 -18.06 2.44 -32.34
CA GLY A 630 -18.34 1.50 -31.22
C GLY A 630 -19.71 1.69 -30.57
N GLU A 631 -20.12 0.74 -29.79
CA GLU A 631 -21.44 0.71 -29.17
C GLU A 631 -21.59 1.84 -28.15
N ILE A 632 -20.59 2.10 -27.32
CA ILE A 632 -20.60 3.19 -26.31
C ILE A 632 -20.71 4.54 -27.03
N SER A 633 -19.90 4.78 -28.05
CA SER A 633 -19.96 6.04 -28.82
C SER A 633 -21.33 6.26 -29.45
N LYS A 634 -21.99 5.24 -30.02
CA LYS A 634 -23.36 5.30 -30.53
C LYS A 634 -24.37 5.56 -29.40
N ASN A 635 -24.25 4.95 -28.27
CA ASN A 635 -25.12 5.15 -27.11
C ASN A 635 -25.02 6.61 -26.63
N ARG A 636 -23.81 7.14 -26.50
CA ARG A 636 -23.55 8.56 -26.14
C ARG A 636 -24.25 9.53 -27.06
N ALA A 637 -24.13 9.33 -28.36
CA ALA A 637 -24.76 10.21 -29.38
C ALA A 637 -26.28 10.27 -29.23
N ASN A 638 -26.92 9.23 -28.72
CA ASN A 638 -28.36 9.09 -28.56
C ASN A 638 -28.87 9.32 -27.11
N SER A 639 -28.01 9.60 -26.17
CA SER A 639 -28.33 9.70 -24.74
C SER A 639 -28.53 11.16 -24.29
N ASP A 640 -29.70 11.47 -23.72
CA ASP A 640 -29.94 12.78 -23.11
C ASP A 640 -29.17 12.95 -21.79
N ILE A 641 -28.91 11.85 -21.07
CA ILE A 641 -28.06 11.86 -19.86
C ILE A 641 -26.63 12.24 -20.23
N TRP A 642 -26.09 11.66 -21.32
CA TRP A 642 -24.75 12.02 -21.79
C TRP A 642 -24.66 13.48 -22.22
N LYS A 643 -25.70 14.02 -22.86
CA LYS A 643 -25.78 15.44 -23.18
C LYS A 643 -25.80 16.34 -21.94
N GLN A 644 -26.54 15.96 -20.90
CA GLN A 644 -26.51 16.67 -19.61
C GLN A 644 -25.12 16.65 -18.99
N PHE A 645 -24.43 15.52 -19.05
CA PHE A 645 -23.04 15.40 -18.58
C PHE A 645 -22.09 16.32 -19.37
N THR A 646 -22.13 16.27 -20.69
CA THR A 646 -21.29 17.13 -21.55
C THR A 646 -21.59 18.62 -21.41
N ASN A 647 -22.82 18.96 -21.05
CA ASN A 647 -23.25 20.33 -20.77
C ASN A 647 -22.99 20.76 -19.32
N LYS A 648 -22.27 19.96 -18.51
CA LYS A 648 -22.01 20.20 -17.08
C LYS A 648 -23.29 20.33 -16.22
N GLN A 649 -24.40 19.75 -16.66
CA GLN A 649 -25.66 19.71 -15.91
C GLN A 649 -25.74 18.47 -15.00
N LEU A 650 -24.91 17.49 -15.22
CA LEU A 650 -24.79 16.24 -14.45
C LEU A 650 -23.33 15.93 -14.23
N CYS A 651 -22.98 15.62 -13.00
CA CYS A 651 -21.66 15.13 -12.65
C CYS A 651 -21.64 13.60 -12.55
N ILE A 652 -20.57 13.00 -13.06
CA ILE A 652 -20.36 11.57 -13.02
C ILE A 652 -19.03 11.31 -12.34
N HIS A 653 -19.09 10.66 -11.19
CA HIS A 653 -17.92 10.18 -10.48
C HIS A 653 -17.66 8.72 -10.81
N ILE A 654 -16.51 8.45 -11.41
CA ILE A 654 -16.05 7.10 -11.77
C ILE A 654 -14.78 6.84 -10.97
N ASN A 655 -14.90 6.13 -9.85
CA ASN A 655 -13.74 5.69 -9.09
C ASN A 655 -13.58 4.17 -9.23
N PRO A 656 -12.53 3.69 -9.91
CA PRO A 656 -12.31 2.26 -10.06
C PRO A 656 -12.10 1.53 -8.74
N ASP A 657 -11.52 2.21 -7.74
CA ASP A 657 -11.24 1.64 -6.42
C ASP A 657 -12.45 1.70 -5.48
N ASN A 658 -13.56 2.30 -5.91
CA ASN A 658 -14.72 2.45 -5.06
C ASN A 658 -15.79 1.38 -5.31
N VAL A 659 -15.78 0.36 -4.50
CA VAL A 659 -16.73 -0.76 -4.48
C VAL A 659 -18.19 -0.33 -4.37
N LYS A 660 -18.47 0.91 -3.89
CA LYS A 660 -19.81 1.46 -3.79
C LYS A 660 -20.47 1.76 -5.16
N TYR A 661 -19.68 1.80 -6.24
CA TYR A 661 -20.16 2.12 -7.58
C TYR A 661 -19.80 1.02 -8.59
N PRO A 662 -20.38 -0.18 -8.45
CA PRO A 662 -19.94 -1.36 -9.20
C PRO A 662 -20.22 -1.31 -10.70
N SER A 663 -20.94 -0.30 -11.20
CA SER A 663 -21.25 -0.17 -12.62
C SER A 663 -21.66 1.26 -12.96
N ILE A 664 -20.77 1.98 -13.63
CA ILE A 664 -21.02 3.32 -14.12
C ILE A 664 -22.01 3.33 -15.27
N SER A 665 -22.00 2.29 -16.07
CA SER A 665 -22.99 2.09 -17.13
C SER A 665 -24.40 2.18 -16.58
N LYS A 666 -24.63 1.60 -15.46
CA LYS A 666 -25.87 1.73 -14.76
C LYS A 666 -26.06 3.16 -14.22
N ALA A 667 -25.07 3.79 -13.56
CA ALA A 667 -25.20 5.15 -13.06
C ALA A 667 -25.56 6.15 -14.17
N LEU A 668 -25.02 5.97 -15.35
CA LEU A 668 -25.33 6.78 -16.54
C LEU A 668 -26.66 6.45 -17.20
N ASN A 669 -27.07 5.19 -17.20
CA ASN A 669 -28.35 4.77 -17.75
C ASN A 669 -29.51 4.98 -16.80
N MET A 670 -29.24 5.09 -15.54
CA MET A 670 -30.24 5.08 -14.49
C MET A 670 -29.86 6.12 -13.47
N TYR A 671 -30.15 7.34 -13.74
CA TYR A 671 -30.28 8.31 -12.66
C TYR A 671 -31.54 7.98 -11.82
N ASP A 672 -31.79 6.69 -11.65
CA ASP A 672 -32.68 6.16 -10.64
C ASP A 672 -31.84 5.89 -9.39
N GLU A 673 -31.76 6.91 -8.55
CA GLU A 673 -31.09 6.95 -7.29
C GLU A 673 -31.36 5.71 -6.40
N ASN A 674 -32.53 5.09 -6.52
CA ASN A 674 -32.94 3.95 -5.71
C ASN A 674 -32.25 2.65 -6.13
N THR A 675 -31.78 2.54 -7.36
CA THR A 675 -31.11 1.33 -7.85
C THR A 675 -29.62 1.34 -7.55
N TYR A 676 -28.98 2.52 -7.46
CA TYR A 676 -27.54 2.69 -7.25
C TYR A 676 -27.15 3.00 -5.83
N PHE A 677 -28.03 3.65 -5.13
CA PHE A 677 -27.84 4.05 -3.74
C PHE A 677 -29.03 3.55 -2.91
N PRO A 678 -29.28 2.23 -2.86
CA PRO A 678 -30.43 1.70 -2.14
C PRO A 678 -30.45 2.10 -0.65
N ASN A 679 -29.29 2.47 -0.11
CA ASN A 679 -29.17 2.99 1.26
C ASN A 679 -29.15 4.52 1.34
N ARG A 680 -29.07 5.24 0.22
CA ARG A 680 -28.97 6.71 0.19
C ARG A 680 -30.32 7.45 0.30
N ALA A 681 -31.42 6.77 0.13
CA ALA A 681 -32.73 7.36 0.41
C ALA A 681 -32.85 7.84 1.88
N ALA A 682 -32.14 7.18 2.81
CA ALA A 682 -32.04 7.60 4.22
C ALA A 682 -30.93 8.66 4.45
N GLU A 683 -29.86 8.64 3.66
CA GLU A 683 -28.75 9.59 3.77
C GLU A 683 -28.99 10.89 2.98
N LYS A 684 -29.93 10.89 2.05
CA LYS A 684 -30.21 12.01 1.15
C LYS A 684 -30.89 13.21 1.78
N ALA A 685 -31.63 13.00 2.84
CA ALA A 685 -32.32 14.11 3.53
C ALA A 685 -31.33 15.13 4.11
N ASP A 686 -30.07 14.73 4.33
CA ASP A 686 -29.04 15.54 4.98
C ASP A 686 -27.82 15.80 4.07
N ALA A 687 -27.78 15.27 2.82
CA ALA A 687 -26.64 15.46 1.93
C ALA A 687 -26.61 16.88 1.35
N THR A 688 -25.44 17.55 1.47
CA THR A 688 -25.22 18.86 0.86
C THR A 688 -25.12 18.74 -0.68
N PRO A 689 -25.38 19.84 -1.44
CA PRO A 689 -25.15 19.85 -2.89
C PRO A 689 -23.74 19.42 -3.30
N GLU A 690 -22.72 19.68 -2.44
CA GLU A 690 -21.33 19.26 -2.64
C GLU A 690 -21.16 17.75 -2.48
N GLU A 691 -21.85 17.12 -1.54
CA GLU A 691 -21.84 15.65 -1.38
C GLU A 691 -22.59 14.93 -2.52
N LEU A 692 -23.57 15.59 -3.13
CA LEU A 692 -24.27 15.07 -4.30
C LEU A 692 -23.43 15.20 -5.58
N ASN A 693 -22.46 16.12 -5.62
CA ASN A 693 -21.50 16.34 -6.70
C ASN A 693 -20.17 15.63 -6.48
N LEU A 694 -20.18 14.47 -5.84
CA LEU A 694 -19.00 13.70 -5.50
C LEU A 694 -18.03 13.57 -6.69
N GLY A 695 -16.88 14.25 -6.60
CA GLY A 695 -15.80 14.20 -7.57
C GLY A 695 -15.86 15.22 -8.70
N CYS A 696 -16.84 16.11 -8.73
CA CYS A 696 -16.83 17.23 -9.65
C CYS A 696 -16.40 18.50 -8.93
N SER A 697 -15.49 19.22 -9.54
CA SER A 697 -14.98 20.50 -9.06
C SER A 697 -15.87 21.69 -9.46
N TRP A 698 -16.99 21.48 -10.16
CA TRP A 698 -17.96 22.51 -10.46
C TRP A 698 -19.31 22.23 -9.78
N THR A 699 -20.00 23.27 -9.42
CA THR A 699 -21.40 23.20 -8.97
C THR A 699 -22.32 23.06 -10.19
N VAL A 700 -23.20 22.06 -10.17
CA VAL A 700 -24.28 21.96 -11.17
C VAL A 700 -25.20 23.16 -10.95
N ASP A 701 -25.33 24.04 -11.96
CA ASP A 701 -26.30 25.15 -11.91
C ASP A 701 -27.69 24.58 -12.19
N PRO A 702 -28.61 24.53 -11.21
CA PRO A 702 -29.95 24.00 -11.41
C PRO A 702 -30.82 24.88 -12.32
N ASN A 703 -30.36 26.08 -12.66
CA ASN A 703 -31.07 27.03 -13.49
C ASN A 703 -30.57 27.09 -14.94
N ASN A 704 -29.50 26.36 -15.25
CA ASN A 704 -28.98 26.30 -16.62
C ASN A 704 -29.79 25.31 -17.46
N ASN A 705 -30.99 25.73 -17.89
CA ASN A 705 -31.87 25.03 -18.83
C ASN A 705 -31.51 25.34 -20.28
N GLY A 706 -30.21 25.39 -20.63
CA GLY A 706 -29.67 25.77 -21.93
C GLY A 706 -30.03 24.88 -23.10
#